data_ff4809e4f3d143247f67ab32bc4a32dd
#
_entry.id   ff4809e4f3d143247f67ab32bc4a32dd
#
_cell.length_a   1.000
_cell.length_b   1.000
_cell.length_c   1.000
_cell.angle_alpha   90.00
_cell.angle_beta   90.00
_cell.angle_gamma   90.00
#
_symmetry.space_group_name_H-M   'P 1'
#
loop_
_entity.id
_entity.type
_entity.pdbx_description
1 polymer ?
#
loop_
_entity_poly.entity_id
_entity_poly.type
_entity_poly.pdbx_seq_one_letter_code
_entity_poly.pdbx_strand_id
1 'polypeptide(L)'
;VVVDRLVVKAEIMTRLSDSLETAAKLGNGIVRILRVDTGKVLTFSQNFACPDCHISLPEIEPRLFSFNSPFGACPSCSGIGSTMEVDKTLVLPDEHKSFVDGAVAALSNNPNSWFMRQLGGLLGPKGYTVENSFADLDKETQEKILWGSADECTFEYENMRGEVKSFTTPFEGVMPMVQRRYKEASTDMMRDQFEAFMTVKPCSACHGSRLRPEALAIKVGGLNIHELTGLTVTKMIEFFDTLNLTEKQAIIGKQVLKEIKARLAFLQTVGLEYLTLSRTAGTLSGGEAQRIRLATQIGAGLVGVLYILDEPSIGLHQRDNDKLLSALKRLRDAGNTLIVVEHDEDTMQAADCIVDIGPAAGEHGGNVVAQGTAADIMACKESLTGQYLSGKKYIPVPAERRKGNGTYVEIIGAKEHNLKNINVSVPVGTLTVVTGVSGSGKSTLVNEILYKGMAEAVYGTPHRPGAFRAIKGTEYIDKIINIDQAPIGRTPRSNPATYTGVFDFIRQLYSQTAEAKIRGYRAGRFSFNVKGGRCEACRGDGIIRIEMNFLPDVYVPCEVCHGARYNRETLEVKYKGKTIAEVLDMTVDEGCEFFGNVPRVLHKLKSLQDVGLGYIRLGQPATTLSGGEAQRVKLATELSKRSTGRTLYILDEPTTGLHSADIHKLMNVLQMLVDGGDTVVVIEHNLDVVKTADYLIDLGPEGGNGGGTVVATGTPEEICRVKRSYTGQFLKPVLERTKRLMKKKR
;
A
#
# COMPACT_ATOMS: atom_id res chain seq x y z
N VAL A 1 -12.07 -58.44 3.87
CA VAL A 1 -12.16 -59.53 2.88
C VAL A 1 -10.83 -60.28 2.91
N VAL A 2 -10.85 -61.60 2.98
CA VAL A 2 -9.71 -62.47 2.78
C VAL A 2 -9.63 -62.80 1.29
N VAL A 3 -8.56 -62.31 0.62
CA VAL A 3 -8.39 -62.51 -0.84
C VAL A 3 -7.82 -63.86 -1.14
N ASP A 4 -6.78 -64.32 -0.39
CA ASP A 4 -6.16 -65.61 -0.60
C ASP A 4 -5.50 -66.11 0.72
N ARG A 5 -5.23 -67.42 0.77
CA ARG A 5 -4.45 -68.08 1.82
C ARG A 5 -3.27 -68.81 1.17
N LEU A 6 -2.06 -68.37 1.46
CA LEU A 6 -0.84 -68.83 0.80
C LEU A 6 0.09 -69.51 1.79
N VAL A 7 0.73 -70.59 1.34
CA VAL A 7 1.86 -71.22 2.06
C VAL A 7 3.13 -70.80 1.38
N VAL A 8 4.06 -70.22 2.14
CA VAL A 8 5.34 -69.69 1.61
C VAL A 8 6.20 -70.85 1.08
N LYS A 9 6.40 -70.89 -0.25
CA LYS A 9 7.25 -71.80 -0.99
C LYS A 9 7.95 -71.05 -2.11
N ALA A 10 9.07 -71.56 -2.62
CA ALA A 10 9.87 -70.88 -3.64
C ALA A 10 9.08 -70.55 -4.94
N GLU A 11 8.08 -71.36 -5.30
CA GLU A 11 7.33 -71.21 -6.56
C GLU A 11 6.07 -70.39 -6.46
N ILE A 12 5.84 -69.71 -5.32
CA ILE A 12 4.57 -69.00 -5.04
C ILE A 12 4.50 -67.57 -5.64
N MET A 13 5.60 -67.04 -6.19
CA MET A 13 5.72 -65.63 -6.55
C MET A 13 4.64 -65.13 -7.48
N THR A 14 4.28 -65.87 -8.53
CA THR A 14 3.21 -65.46 -9.49
C THR A 14 1.87 -65.37 -8.79
N ARG A 15 1.48 -66.38 -8.03
CA ARG A 15 0.18 -66.38 -7.32
C ARG A 15 0.14 -65.32 -6.20
N LEU A 16 1.29 -65.07 -5.55
CA LEU A 16 1.38 -63.98 -4.56
C LEU A 16 1.21 -62.61 -5.23
N SER A 17 1.78 -62.38 -6.41
CA SER A 17 1.62 -61.13 -7.17
C SER A 17 0.20 -60.90 -7.56
N ASP A 18 -0.51 -61.91 -8.12
CA ASP A 18 -1.91 -61.83 -8.52
C ASP A 18 -2.82 -61.55 -7.33
N SER A 19 -2.56 -62.19 -6.19
CA SER A 19 -3.30 -62.00 -4.96
C SER A 19 -3.09 -60.64 -4.35
N LEU A 20 -1.86 -60.13 -4.40
CA LEU A 20 -1.51 -58.73 -3.94
C LEU A 20 -2.15 -57.67 -4.84
N GLU A 21 -2.15 -57.86 -6.16
CA GLU A 21 -2.84 -56.92 -7.06
C GLU A 21 -4.35 -56.89 -6.80
N THR A 22 -4.95 -58.06 -6.62
CA THR A 22 -6.40 -58.15 -6.31
C THR A 22 -6.70 -57.53 -4.96
N ALA A 23 -5.88 -57.79 -3.93
CA ALA A 23 -6.05 -57.20 -2.61
C ALA A 23 -5.86 -55.70 -2.64
N ALA A 24 -4.89 -55.19 -3.41
CA ALA A 24 -4.65 -53.75 -3.57
C ALA A 24 -5.82 -53.03 -4.28
N LYS A 25 -6.37 -53.65 -5.33
CA LYS A 25 -7.58 -53.13 -6.01
C LYS A 25 -8.79 -53.04 -5.08
N LEU A 26 -9.05 -54.10 -4.30
CA LEU A 26 -10.20 -54.16 -3.35
C LEU A 26 -9.98 -53.27 -2.13
N GLY A 27 -8.73 -53.09 -1.70
CA GLY A 27 -8.36 -52.30 -0.53
C GLY A 27 -7.93 -50.83 -0.83
N ASN A 28 -8.23 -50.31 -2.05
CA ASN A 28 -7.79 -48.98 -2.48
C ASN A 28 -6.32 -48.72 -2.20
N GLY A 29 -5.45 -49.68 -2.58
CA GLY A 29 -4.02 -49.62 -2.41
C GLY A 29 -3.49 -50.10 -1.03
N ILE A 30 -4.35 -50.49 -0.11
CA ILE A 30 -3.95 -51.01 1.21
C ILE A 30 -4.11 -52.54 1.20
N VAL A 31 -2.99 -53.22 1.56
CA VAL A 31 -2.94 -54.67 1.67
C VAL A 31 -2.55 -55.06 3.09
N ARG A 32 -3.26 -55.99 3.71
CA ARG A 32 -2.94 -56.56 5.01
C ARG A 32 -2.57 -58.05 4.87
N ILE A 33 -1.41 -58.40 5.38
CA ILE A 33 -0.93 -59.78 5.40
C ILE A 33 -0.92 -60.24 6.84
N LEU A 34 -1.73 -61.26 7.13
CA LEU A 34 -1.76 -61.94 8.43
C LEU A 34 -0.81 -63.12 8.39
N ARG A 35 0.21 -63.11 9.24
CA ARG A 35 1.04 -64.29 9.50
C ARG A 35 0.29 -65.19 10.46
N VAL A 36 -0.14 -66.36 9.97
CA VAL A 36 -0.97 -67.28 10.75
C VAL A 36 -0.17 -67.94 11.90
N ASP A 37 1.16 -68.12 11.74
CA ASP A 37 2.06 -68.72 12.73
C ASP A 37 2.26 -67.81 13.95
N THR A 38 2.31 -66.49 13.75
CA THR A 38 2.60 -65.52 14.82
C THR A 38 1.41 -64.64 15.19
N GLY A 39 0.31 -64.69 14.44
CA GLY A 39 -0.82 -63.77 14.59
C GLY A 39 -0.52 -62.31 14.20
N LYS A 40 0.68 -62.03 13.69
CA LYS A 40 1.13 -60.67 13.36
C LYS A 40 0.50 -60.24 12.04
N VAL A 41 -0.10 -59.03 12.04
CA VAL A 41 -0.61 -58.39 10.84
C VAL A 41 0.44 -57.42 10.31
N LEU A 42 0.85 -57.58 9.05
CA LEU A 42 1.67 -56.65 8.32
C LEU A 42 0.77 -55.84 7.37
N THR A 43 0.84 -54.51 7.45
CA THR A 43 0.07 -53.62 6.57
C THR A 43 1.03 -53.00 5.56
N PHE A 44 0.70 -53.10 4.29
CA PHE A 44 1.41 -52.48 3.18
C PHE A 44 0.46 -51.53 2.47
N SER A 45 0.95 -50.41 1.98
CA SER A 45 0.20 -49.44 1.21
C SER A 45 0.93 -49.06 -0.07
N GLN A 46 0.22 -49.05 -1.19
CA GLN A 46 0.71 -48.44 -2.43
C GLN A 46 0.60 -46.90 -2.39
N ASN A 47 -0.26 -46.37 -1.53
CA ASN A 47 -0.49 -44.93 -1.32
C ASN A 47 0.24 -44.55 -0.04
N PHE A 48 1.28 -43.82 -0.08
CA PHE A 48 2.08 -43.20 0.97
C PHE A 48 1.42 -43.17 2.37
N ALA A 49 0.99 -44.31 2.89
CA ALA A 49 0.33 -44.43 4.19
C ALA A 49 1.26 -45.02 5.23
N CYS A 50 1.28 -44.44 6.43
CA CYS A 50 2.02 -45.00 7.55
C CYS A 50 1.25 -46.21 8.15
N PRO A 51 1.88 -47.38 8.26
CA PRO A 51 1.21 -48.55 8.84
C PRO A 51 0.97 -48.42 10.36
N ASP A 52 1.73 -47.57 11.04
CA ASP A 52 1.67 -47.43 12.50
C ASP A 52 0.67 -46.41 12.98
N CYS A 53 0.63 -45.21 12.33
CA CYS A 53 -0.24 -44.11 12.73
C CYS A 53 -1.44 -43.92 11.81
N HIS A 54 -1.56 -44.70 10.73
CA HIS A 54 -2.65 -44.65 9.73
C HIS A 54 -2.78 -43.33 8.99
N ILE A 55 -1.79 -42.43 9.04
CA ILE A 55 -1.75 -41.24 8.23
C ILE A 55 -1.51 -41.64 6.79
N SER A 56 -2.40 -41.21 5.90
CA SER A 56 -2.27 -41.42 4.45
C SER A 56 -1.98 -40.07 3.79
N LEU A 57 -0.88 -40.00 3.03
CA LEU A 57 -0.61 -38.85 2.17
C LEU A 57 -1.44 -39.00 0.89
N PRO A 58 -2.03 -37.90 0.39
CA PRO A 58 -2.69 -37.91 -0.92
C PRO A 58 -1.66 -38.14 -2.03
N GLU A 59 -2.12 -38.43 -3.22
CA GLU A 59 -1.28 -38.53 -4.40
C GLU A 59 -0.46 -37.24 -4.57
N ILE A 60 0.86 -37.39 -4.81
CA ILE A 60 1.79 -36.27 -4.93
C ILE A 60 1.65 -35.64 -6.31
N GLU A 61 0.75 -34.69 -6.41
CA GLU A 61 0.48 -33.91 -7.62
C GLU A 61 0.82 -32.42 -7.41
N PRO A 62 1.06 -31.63 -8.47
CA PRO A 62 1.35 -30.20 -8.36
C PRO A 62 0.32 -29.43 -7.55
N ARG A 63 -0.98 -29.80 -7.62
CA ARG A 63 -2.06 -29.17 -6.87
C ARG A 63 -1.94 -29.30 -5.34
N LEU A 64 -1.19 -30.29 -4.85
CA LEU A 64 -0.91 -30.46 -3.42
C LEU A 64 -0.04 -29.33 -2.88
N PHE A 65 0.84 -28.74 -3.70
CA PHE A 65 1.73 -27.67 -3.34
C PHE A 65 1.16 -26.26 -3.61
N SER A 66 -0.08 -26.17 -4.08
CA SER A 66 -0.75 -24.90 -4.35
C SER A 66 -1.63 -24.49 -3.19
N PHE A 67 -1.37 -23.33 -2.59
CA PHE A 67 -2.22 -22.73 -1.57
C PHE A 67 -3.53 -22.14 -2.15
N ASN A 68 -3.66 -22.03 -3.48
CA ASN A 68 -4.90 -21.64 -4.17
C ASN A 68 -5.79 -22.85 -4.50
N SER A 69 -5.29 -24.06 -4.26
CA SER A 69 -6.05 -25.28 -4.48
C SER A 69 -6.58 -25.83 -3.15
N PRO A 70 -7.85 -26.24 -3.06
CA PRO A 70 -8.40 -26.88 -1.84
C PRO A 70 -7.63 -28.13 -1.39
N PHE A 71 -6.90 -28.76 -2.30
CA PHE A 71 -6.09 -29.96 -2.01
C PHE A 71 -4.82 -29.64 -1.22
N GLY A 72 -4.19 -28.48 -1.49
CA GLY A 72 -2.95 -28.05 -0.83
C GLY A 72 -3.14 -26.98 0.23
N ALA A 73 -4.21 -26.20 0.14
CA ALA A 73 -4.47 -25.09 1.05
C ALA A 73 -4.71 -25.54 2.50
N CYS A 74 -4.19 -24.80 3.45
CA CYS A 74 -4.54 -24.97 4.86
C CYS A 74 -6.06 -24.79 5.05
N PRO A 75 -6.78 -25.74 5.63
CA PRO A 75 -8.24 -25.67 5.77
C PRO A 75 -8.70 -24.53 6.70
N SER A 76 -7.89 -24.15 7.70
CA SER A 76 -8.26 -23.11 8.66
C SER A 76 -8.21 -21.71 8.09
N CYS A 77 -7.25 -21.39 7.20
CA CYS A 77 -7.13 -20.08 6.58
C CYS A 77 -7.38 -20.09 5.07
N SER A 78 -7.84 -21.21 4.51
CA SER A 78 -8.11 -21.38 3.06
C SER A 78 -6.93 -20.93 2.17
N GLY A 79 -5.68 -21.17 2.64
CA GLY A 79 -4.48 -20.82 1.88
C GLY A 79 -4.01 -19.37 2.02
N ILE A 80 -4.68 -18.53 2.81
CA ILE A 80 -4.28 -17.12 3.03
C ILE A 80 -2.99 -17.03 3.87
N GLY A 81 -2.81 -17.94 4.85
CA GLY A 81 -1.65 -17.97 5.74
C GLY A 81 -1.80 -17.09 6.98
N SER A 82 -2.80 -16.24 7.02
CA SER A 82 -3.10 -15.36 8.13
C SER A 82 -4.59 -15.32 8.42
N THR A 83 -4.96 -14.89 9.62
CA THR A 83 -6.33 -14.64 10.04
C THR A 83 -6.44 -13.23 10.59
N MET A 84 -7.57 -12.59 10.32
CA MET A 84 -7.89 -11.31 10.95
C MET A 84 -8.60 -11.60 12.28
N GLU A 85 -8.00 -11.17 13.36
CA GLU A 85 -8.52 -11.34 14.72
C GLU A 85 -8.70 -9.99 15.37
N VAL A 86 -9.78 -9.87 16.17
CA VAL A 86 -10.01 -8.66 16.97
C VAL A 86 -8.91 -8.56 18.02
N ASP A 87 -8.34 -7.37 18.16
CA ASP A 87 -7.23 -7.12 19.06
C ASP A 87 -7.68 -6.39 20.31
N LYS A 88 -7.42 -7.00 21.48
CA LYS A 88 -7.78 -6.42 22.78
C LYS A 88 -7.22 -5.00 22.95
N THR A 89 -5.99 -4.75 22.54
CA THR A 89 -5.34 -3.45 22.74
C THR A 89 -5.89 -2.34 21.88
N LEU A 90 -6.46 -2.69 20.69
CA LEU A 90 -7.16 -1.73 19.83
C LEU A 90 -8.59 -1.48 20.29
N VAL A 91 -9.24 -2.50 20.82
CA VAL A 91 -10.59 -2.40 21.38
C VAL A 91 -10.59 -1.66 22.71
N LEU A 92 -9.57 -1.86 23.52
CA LEU A 92 -9.40 -1.30 24.86
C LEU A 92 -8.03 -0.60 24.95
N PRO A 93 -7.88 0.60 24.36
CA PRO A 93 -6.60 1.31 24.27
C PRO A 93 -6.12 1.84 25.64
N ASP A 94 -7.03 2.13 26.56
CA ASP A 94 -6.71 2.65 27.88
C ASP A 94 -7.64 2.01 28.92
N GLU A 95 -7.11 1.10 29.72
CA GLU A 95 -7.84 0.36 30.75
C GLU A 95 -8.22 1.24 31.96
N HIS A 96 -7.58 2.41 32.12
CA HIS A 96 -7.82 3.33 33.24
C HIS A 96 -8.95 4.34 32.97
N LYS A 97 -9.45 4.42 31.74
CA LYS A 97 -10.62 5.24 31.40
C LYS A 97 -11.92 4.54 31.80
N SER A 98 -12.96 5.36 32.04
CA SER A 98 -14.33 4.85 32.18
C SER A 98 -14.92 4.48 30.81
N PHE A 99 -15.99 3.70 30.82
CA PHE A 99 -16.67 3.36 29.55
C PHE A 99 -17.29 4.59 28.88
N VAL A 100 -17.75 5.55 29.69
CA VAL A 100 -18.31 6.84 29.20
C VAL A 100 -17.21 7.73 28.60
N ASP A 101 -15.99 7.65 29.13
CA ASP A 101 -14.82 8.38 28.62
C ASP A 101 -14.12 7.65 27.47
N GLY A 102 -14.67 6.52 27.02
CA GLY A 102 -14.19 5.81 25.86
C GLY A 102 -13.10 4.78 26.14
N ALA A 103 -13.13 4.09 27.26
CA ALA A 103 -12.25 2.95 27.53
C ALA A 103 -12.30 1.93 26.39
N VAL A 104 -13.50 1.65 25.86
CA VAL A 104 -13.71 0.72 24.75
C VAL A 104 -13.93 1.52 23.46
N ALA A 105 -12.90 1.63 22.64
CA ALA A 105 -12.92 2.43 21.41
C ALA A 105 -13.92 1.94 20.33
N ALA A 106 -14.30 0.66 20.38
CA ALA A 106 -15.26 0.08 19.46
C ALA A 106 -16.73 0.42 19.80
N LEU A 107 -16.98 1.08 20.91
CA LEU A 107 -18.31 1.44 21.39
C LEU A 107 -18.59 2.93 21.26
N SER A 108 -19.87 3.26 21.20
CA SER A 108 -20.31 4.64 21.36
C SER A 108 -20.19 5.07 22.81
N ASN A 109 -19.63 6.24 23.07
CA ASN A 109 -19.52 6.83 24.42
C ASN A 109 -20.87 7.35 24.96
N ASN A 110 -21.95 7.25 24.16
CA ASN A 110 -23.27 7.68 24.60
C ASN A 110 -23.86 6.70 25.61
N PRO A 111 -24.09 7.12 26.89
CA PRO A 111 -24.65 6.27 27.95
C PRO A 111 -26.01 5.68 27.59
N ASN A 112 -26.75 6.34 26.70
CA ASN A 112 -28.09 5.91 26.26
C ASN A 112 -28.03 4.95 25.06
N SER A 113 -26.87 4.60 24.54
CA SER A 113 -26.75 3.61 23.49
C SER A 113 -27.14 2.21 23.99
N TRP A 114 -27.70 1.40 23.11
CA TRP A 114 -28.13 0.02 23.42
C TRP A 114 -27.06 -0.77 24.18
N PHE A 115 -25.83 -0.74 23.66
CA PHE A 115 -24.75 -1.53 24.24
C PHE A 115 -24.31 -1.00 25.63
N MET A 116 -24.29 0.33 25.82
CA MET A 116 -23.96 0.92 27.14
C MET A 116 -25.03 0.62 28.18
N ARG A 117 -26.31 0.59 27.80
CA ARG A 117 -27.39 0.17 28.69
C ARG A 117 -27.28 -1.31 29.03
N GLN A 118 -27.00 -2.18 28.06
CA GLN A 118 -26.75 -3.59 28.29
C GLN A 118 -25.54 -3.84 29.19
N LEU A 119 -24.44 -3.07 28.99
CA LEU A 119 -23.26 -3.10 29.85
C LEU A 119 -23.61 -2.69 31.28
N GLY A 120 -24.42 -1.63 31.46
CA GLY A 120 -24.93 -1.23 32.78
C GLY A 120 -25.73 -2.34 33.49
N GLY A 121 -26.53 -3.11 32.73
CA GLY A 121 -27.24 -4.28 33.24
C GLY A 121 -26.33 -5.43 33.70
N LEU A 122 -25.17 -5.59 33.04
CA LEU A 122 -24.14 -6.56 33.44
C LEU A 122 -23.37 -6.12 34.67
N LEU A 123 -23.07 -4.82 34.79
CA LEU A 123 -22.26 -4.23 35.88
C LEU A 123 -23.05 -4.04 37.17
N GLY A 124 -24.34 -3.64 37.07
CA GLY A 124 -25.18 -3.29 38.20
C GLY A 124 -25.28 -4.33 39.33
N PRO A 125 -25.49 -5.62 39.03
CA PRO A 125 -25.57 -6.67 40.06
C PRO A 125 -24.32 -6.81 40.95
N LYS A 126 -23.16 -6.38 40.46
CA LYS A 126 -21.88 -6.37 41.19
C LYS A 126 -21.54 -5.01 41.83
N GLY A 127 -22.43 -4.04 41.71
CA GLY A 127 -22.24 -2.70 42.29
C GLY A 127 -21.34 -1.78 41.43
N TYR A 128 -21.02 -2.16 40.21
CA TYR A 128 -20.27 -1.34 39.26
C TYR A 128 -21.22 -0.53 38.36
N THR A 129 -20.70 0.57 37.81
CA THR A 129 -21.39 1.42 36.85
C THR A 129 -20.53 1.63 35.58
N VAL A 130 -21.09 2.19 34.53
CA VAL A 130 -20.35 2.55 33.30
C VAL A 130 -19.35 3.70 33.53
N GLU A 131 -19.35 4.34 34.68
CA GLU A 131 -18.41 5.38 35.08
C GLU A 131 -17.14 4.81 35.75
N ASN A 132 -17.14 3.52 36.14
CA ASN A 132 -15.96 2.84 36.64
C ASN A 132 -14.94 2.63 35.49
N SER A 133 -13.64 2.66 35.83
CA SER A 133 -12.62 2.30 34.86
C SER A 133 -12.62 0.79 34.64
N PHE A 134 -12.19 0.34 33.44
CA PHE A 134 -12.08 -1.09 33.17
C PHE A 134 -11.09 -1.79 34.10
N ALA A 135 -10.02 -1.08 34.51
CA ALA A 135 -9.00 -1.60 35.44
C ALA A 135 -9.50 -1.85 36.83
N ASP A 136 -10.55 -1.12 37.29
CA ASP A 136 -11.12 -1.25 38.65
C ASP A 136 -12.05 -2.46 38.81
N LEU A 137 -12.42 -3.09 37.71
CA LEU A 137 -13.32 -4.24 37.67
C LEU A 137 -12.59 -5.53 38.07
N ASP A 138 -13.30 -6.45 38.71
CA ASP A 138 -12.78 -7.79 38.95
C ASP A 138 -12.53 -8.55 37.61
N LYS A 139 -11.57 -9.47 37.61
CA LYS A 139 -11.14 -10.20 36.42
C LYS A 139 -12.28 -10.97 35.72
N GLU A 140 -13.21 -11.53 36.48
CA GLU A 140 -14.36 -12.24 35.91
C GLU A 140 -15.25 -11.29 35.12
N THR A 141 -15.52 -10.10 35.67
CA THR A 141 -16.31 -9.06 34.96
C THR A 141 -15.58 -8.53 33.77
N GLN A 142 -14.26 -8.29 33.83
CA GLN A 142 -13.44 -7.92 32.70
C GLN A 142 -13.54 -8.95 31.54
N GLU A 143 -13.45 -10.24 31.89
CA GLU A 143 -13.56 -11.31 30.86
C GLU A 143 -14.98 -11.38 30.26
N LYS A 144 -16.02 -11.24 31.07
CA LYS A 144 -17.41 -11.20 30.61
C LYS A 144 -17.63 -10.01 29.65
N ILE A 145 -17.05 -8.85 29.93
CA ILE A 145 -17.14 -7.69 29.04
C ILE A 145 -16.43 -7.95 27.71
N LEU A 146 -15.24 -8.54 27.75
CA LEU A 146 -14.47 -8.81 26.52
C LEU A 146 -15.07 -9.93 25.68
N TRP A 147 -15.37 -11.08 26.30
CA TRP A 147 -15.69 -12.30 25.57
C TRP A 147 -17.18 -12.70 25.63
N GLY A 148 -17.94 -12.01 26.45
CA GLY A 148 -19.36 -12.29 26.63
C GLY A 148 -19.66 -13.19 27.83
N SER A 149 -20.94 -13.30 28.16
CA SER A 149 -21.46 -14.17 29.21
C SER A 149 -22.74 -14.84 28.71
N ALA A 150 -22.90 -16.11 29.08
CA ALA A 150 -24.17 -16.80 28.91
C ALA A 150 -25.24 -16.36 29.94
N ASP A 151 -24.82 -15.65 30.98
CA ASP A 151 -25.74 -15.12 32.00
C ASP A 151 -26.60 -14.03 31.39
N GLU A 152 -27.90 -14.09 31.65
CA GLU A 152 -28.85 -13.08 31.21
C GLU A 152 -28.67 -11.78 31.99
N CYS A 153 -28.47 -10.67 31.28
CA CYS A 153 -28.47 -9.31 31.84
C CYS A 153 -29.77 -8.58 31.51
N THR A 154 -30.39 -7.98 32.50
CA THR A 154 -31.62 -7.19 32.36
C THR A 154 -31.27 -5.71 32.34
N PHE A 155 -31.76 -4.97 31.34
CA PHE A 155 -31.56 -3.53 31.23
C PHE A 155 -32.78 -2.84 30.61
N GLU A 156 -32.91 -1.54 30.90
CA GLU A 156 -33.97 -0.72 30.34
C GLU A 156 -33.43 0.12 29.20
N TYR A 157 -34.17 0.17 28.09
CA TYR A 157 -33.87 0.97 26.92
C TYR A 157 -35.06 1.80 26.50
N GLU A 158 -34.83 3.10 26.37
CA GLU A 158 -35.80 4.06 25.87
C GLU A 158 -35.67 4.19 24.35
N ASN A 159 -36.75 3.90 23.63
CA ASN A 159 -36.75 4.00 22.18
C ASN A 159 -36.93 5.47 21.72
N MET A 160 -36.79 5.71 20.40
CA MET A 160 -36.93 7.06 19.81
C MET A 160 -38.32 7.69 19.99
N ARG A 161 -39.34 6.95 20.51
CA ARG A 161 -40.70 7.42 20.81
C ARG A 161 -40.90 7.71 22.29
N GLY A 162 -39.84 7.58 23.12
CA GLY A 162 -39.93 7.81 24.58
C GLY A 162 -40.52 6.61 25.36
N GLU A 163 -40.70 5.45 24.74
CA GLU A 163 -41.20 4.25 25.44
C GLU A 163 -40.01 3.51 26.07
N VAL A 164 -40.05 3.29 27.38
CA VAL A 164 -39.07 2.48 28.10
C VAL A 164 -39.50 1.03 28.09
N LYS A 165 -38.62 0.14 27.64
CA LYS A 165 -38.82 -1.32 27.61
C LYS A 165 -37.67 -2.01 28.32
N SER A 166 -38.01 -3.01 29.13
CA SER A 166 -37.03 -3.90 29.77
C SER A 166 -36.69 -5.04 28.83
N PHE A 167 -35.39 -5.29 28.69
CA PHE A 167 -34.84 -6.37 27.85
C PHE A 167 -33.98 -7.28 28.72
N THR A 168 -34.11 -8.57 28.53
CA THR A 168 -33.29 -9.60 29.17
C THR A 168 -32.61 -10.42 28.08
N THR A 169 -31.31 -10.30 27.98
CA THR A 169 -30.51 -10.99 26.92
C THR A 169 -29.12 -11.32 27.47
N PRO A 170 -28.46 -12.36 26.96
CA PRO A 170 -27.04 -12.60 27.24
C PRO A 170 -26.19 -11.45 26.74
N PHE A 171 -25.08 -11.18 27.39
CA PHE A 171 -24.12 -10.19 26.94
C PHE A 171 -23.15 -10.79 25.93
N GLU A 172 -23.19 -10.32 24.68
CA GLU A 172 -22.40 -10.88 23.57
C GLU A 172 -20.88 -10.76 23.78
N GLY A 173 -20.42 -9.73 24.50
CA GLY A 173 -19.00 -9.38 24.60
C GLY A 173 -18.52 -8.48 23.45
N VAL A 174 -17.56 -7.61 23.77
CA VAL A 174 -17.07 -6.62 22.82
C VAL A 174 -16.29 -7.28 21.68
N MET A 175 -15.44 -8.27 21.98
CA MET A 175 -14.61 -8.95 20.98
C MET A 175 -15.45 -9.72 19.95
N PRO A 176 -16.38 -10.60 20.35
CA PRO A 176 -17.29 -11.26 19.42
C PRO A 176 -18.19 -10.30 18.65
N MET A 177 -18.66 -9.23 19.29
CA MET A 177 -19.47 -8.20 18.65
C MET A 177 -18.72 -7.51 17.49
N VAL A 178 -17.48 -7.10 17.71
CA VAL A 178 -16.66 -6.47 16.66
C VAL A 178 -16.45 -7.46 15.52
N GLN A 179 -16.12 -8.72 15.83
CA GLN A 179 -15.91 -9.76 14.81
C GLN A 179 -17.17 -10.05 13.98
N ARG A 180 -18.32 -10.12 14.64
CA ARG A 180 -19.62 -10.31 13.96
C ARG A 180 -19.93 -9.12 13.05
N ARG A 181 -19.83 -7.90 13.58
CA ARG A 181 -20.12 -6.68 12.82
C ARG A 181 -19.19 -6.50 11.62
N TYR A 182 -17.93 -6.89 11.72
CA TYR A 182 -17.01 -6.94 10.58
C TYR A 182 -17.49 -7.91 9.49
N LYS A 183 -17.93 -9.11 9.88
CA LYS A 183 -18.45 -10.12 8.93
C LYS A 183 -19.78 -9.73 8.29
N GLU A 184 -20.66 -9.09 9.04
CA GLU A 184 -21.99 -8.68 8.61
C GLU A 184 -22.02 -7.29 7.92
N ALA A 185 -20.88 -6.60 7.85
CA ALA A 185 -20.79 -5.27 7.27
C ALA A 185 -21.23 -5.28 5.80
N SER A 186 -22.29 -4.55 5.50
CA SER A 186 -22.89 -4.45 4.17
C SER A 186 -22.23 -3.38 3.28
N THR A 187 -21.40 -2.53 3.86
CA THR A 187 -20.68 -1.46 3.15
C THR A 187 -19.20 -1.49 3.49
N ASP A 188 -18.35 -1.09 2.54
CA ASP A 188 -16.90 -1.02 2.76
C ASP A 188 -16.57 -0.07 3.91
N MET A 189 -17.29 1.06 4.04
CA MET A 189 -17.09 2.01 5.15
C MET A 189 -17.32 1.37 6.52
N MET A 190 -18.39 0.56 6.67
CA MET A 190 -18.65 -0.15 7.93
C MET A 190 -17.58 -1.23 8.17
N ARG A 191 -17.13 -1.90 7.12
CA ARG A 191 -16.07 -2.91 7.23
C ARG A 191 -14.76 -2.25 7.66
N ASP A 192 -14.34 -1.17 7.01
CA ASP A 192 -13.12 -0.41 7.34
C ASP A 192 -13.16 0.09 8.80
N GLN A 193 -14.34 0.51 9.30
CA GLN A 193 -14.50 0.95 10.70
C GLN A 193 -14.22 -0.16 11.72
N PHE A 194 -14.68 -1.38 11.47
CA PHE A 194 -14.44 -2.51 12.37
C PHE A 194 -13.08 -3.15 12.15
N GLU A 195 -12.55 -3.08 10.93
CA GLU A 195 -11.20 -3.54 10.59
C GLU A 195 -10.12 -2.79 11.38
N ALA A 196 -10.37 -1.51 11.72
CA ALA A 196 -9.48 -0.72 12.58
C ALA A 196 -9.22 -1.33 13.97
N PHE A 197 -10.11 -2.22 14.44
CA PHE A 197 -9.97 -2.96 15.71
C PHE A 197 -9.39 -4.37 15.54
N MET A 198 -8.97 -4.72 14.32
CA MET A 198 -8.49 -6.06 14.01
C MET A 198 -6.99 -6.05 13.69
N THR A 199 -6.37 -7.19 13.91
CA THR A 199 -4.96 -7.42 13.60
C THR A 199 -4.81 -8.66 12.74
N VAL A 200 -3.93 -8.58 11.74
CA VAL A 200 -3.55 -9.73 10.94
C VAL A 200 -2.52 -10.54 11.72
N LYS A 201 -2.87 -11.78 12.08
CA LYS A 201 -1.97 -12.72 12.75
C LYS A 201 -1.67 -13.91 11.85
N PRO A 202 -0.49 -14.53 11.95
CA PRO A 202 -0.25 -15.80 11.29
C PRO A 202 -1.30 -16.83 11.70
N CYS A 203 -1.82 -17.59 10.75
CA CYS A 203 -2.80 -18.64 11.02
C CYS A 203 -2.26 -19.62 12.06
N SER A 204 -3.00 -19.89 13.13
CA SER A 204 -2.60 -20.77 14.23
C SER A 204 -2.36 -22.23 13.81
N ALA A 205 -3.02 -22.69 12.73
CA ALA A 205 -2.88 -24.04 12.23
C ALA A 205 -1.67 -24.25 11.31
N CYS A 206 -1.40 -23.29 10.41
CA CYS A 206 -0.29 -23.43 9.44
C CYS A 206 0.89 -22.50 9.72
N HIS A 207 0.83 -21.67 10.75
CA HIS A 207 1.87 -20.74 11.15
C HIS A 207 2.41 -19.88 9.99
N GLY A 208 1.54 -19.49 9.06
CA GLY A 208 1.88 -18.69 7.89
C GLY A 208 2.28 -19.47 6.64
N SER A 209 2.45 -20.80 6.70
CA SER A 209 2.89 -21.60 5.56
C SER A 209 1.85 -21.72 4.43
N ARG A 210 0.57 -21.41 4.70
CA ARG A 210 -0.57 -21.46 3.77
C ARG A 210 -0.98 -22.86 3.33
N LEU A 211 -0.16 -23.87 3.56
CA LEU A 211 -0.27 -25.23 3.07
C LEU A 211 -0.64 -26.22 4.18
N ARG A 212 -1.15 -27.36 3.77
CA ARG A 212 -1.38 -28.50 4.66
C ARG A 212 -0.07 -29.13 5.10
N PRO A 213 -0.03 -29.79 6.29
CA PRO A 213 1.17 -30.48 6.79
C PRO A 213 1.71 -31.54 5.81
N GLU A 214 0.83 -32.22 5.07
CA GLU A 214 1.18 -33.25 4.10
C GLU A 214 2.06 -32.68 2.96
N ALA A 215 1.74 -31.47 2.47
CA ALA A 215 2.54 -30.78 1.46
C ALA A 215 3.91 -30.35 2.01
N LEU A 216 3.97 -29.94 3.28
CA LEU A 216 5.18 -29.50 3.95
C LEU A 216 6.11 -30.67 4.35
N ALA A 217 5.58 -31.90 4.44
CA ALA A 217 6.37 -33.09 4.71
C ALA A 217 7.31 -33.46 3.55
N ILE A 218 7.00 -33.01 2.33
CA ILE A 218 7.78 -33.31 1.13
C ILE A 218 8.90 -32.29 0.99
N LYS A 219 10.15 -32.78 0.88
CA LYS A 219 11.35 -31.96 0.83
C LYS A 219 12.19 -32.24 -0.41
N VAL A 220 12.81 -31.20 -0.95
CA VAL A 220 13.82 -31.28 -2.02
C VAL A 220 15.08 -30.61 -1.50
N GLY A 221 16.21 -31.29 -1.53
CA GLY A 221 17.45 -30.77 -0.97
C GLY A 221 17.38 -30.39 0.52
N GLY A 222 16.50 -31.04 1.29
CA GLY A 222 16.31 -30.78 2.71
C GLY A 222 15.28 -29.70 3.05
N LEU A 223 14.81 -28.89 2.07
CA LEU A 223 13.82 -27.83 2.25
C LEU A 223 12.44 -28.24 1.73
N ASN A 224 11.37 -27.87 2.45
CA ASN A 224 10.02 -27.93 1.93
C ASN A 224 9.70 -26.69 1.07
N ILE A 225 8.56 -26.70 0.38
CA ILE A 225 8.20 -25.62 -0.54
C ILE A 225 8.02 -24.26 0.16
N HIS A 226 7.54 -24.23 1.39
CA HIS A 226 7.39 -23.00 2.17
C HIS A 226 8.76 -22.42 2.55
N GLU A 227 9.66 -23.25 3.06
CA GLU A 227 11.03 -22.85 3.39
C GLU A 227 11.77 -22.35 2.14
N LEU A 228 11.62 -23.06 1.02
CA LEU A 228 12.23 -22.68 -0.25
C LEU A 228 11.70 -21.33 -0.76
N THR A 229 10.37 -21.14 -0.79
CA THR A 229 9.76 -19.88 -1.25
C THR A 229 10.01 -18.71 -0.29
N GLY A 230 10.38 -18.99 0.95
CA GLY A 230 10.83 -18.00 1.95
C GLY A 230 12.26 -17.50 1.74
N LEU A 231 13.04 -18.16 0.89
CA LEU A 231 14.38 -17.68 0.51
C LEU A 231 14.26 -16.45 -0.40
N THR A 232 15.25 -15.57 -0.35
CA THR A 232 15.39 -14.50 -1.35
C THR A 232 15.72 -15.11 -2.71
N VAL A 233 15.40 -14.40 -3.80
CA VAL A 233 15.70 -14.85 -5.17
C VAL A 233 17.17 -15.24 -5.31
N THR A 234 18.11 -14.43 -4.77
CA THR A 234 19.53 -14.75 -4.78
C THR A 234 19.83 -16.10 -4.12
N LYS A 235 19.35 -16.29 -2.87
CA LYS A 235 19.58 -17.54 -2.13
C LYS A 235 18.93 -18.74 -2.78
N MET A 236 17.81 -18.53 -3.46
CA MET A 236 17.12 -19.59 -4.18
C MET A 236 17.91 -20.02 -5.44
N ILE A 237 18.54 -19.07 -6.15
CA ILE A 237 19.46 -19.39 -7.26
C ILE A 237 20.64 -20.21 -6.73
N GLU A 238 21.29 -19.76 -5.65
CA GLU A 238 22.38 -20.48 -4.99
C GLU A 238 21.98 -21.89 -4.56
N PHE A 239 20.78 -22.05 -3.99
CA PHE A 239 20.23 -23.35 -3.62
C PHE A 239 20.11 -24.30 -4.81
N PHE A 240 19.53 -23.82 -5.94
CA PHE A 240 19.41 -24.65 -7.14
C PHE A 240 20.74 -24.90 -7.83
N ASP A 241 21.76 -24.06 -7.66
CA ASP A 241 23.10 -24.26 -8.21
C ASP A 241 23.87 -25.29 -7.40
N THR A 242 23.64 -25.39 -6.10
CA THR A 242 24.31 -26.34 -5.19
C THR A 242 23.50 -27.61 -4.93
N LEU A 243 22.34 -27.77 -5.56
CA LEU A 243 21.44 -28.90 -5.32
C LEU A 243 22.06 -30.23 -5.82
N ASN A 244 22.34 -31.11 -4.87
CA ASN A 244 22.85 -32.44 -5.18
C ASN A 244 21.73 -33.40 -5.58
N LEU A 245 21.71 -33.82 -6.82
CA LEU A 245 20.74 -34.77 -7.38
C LEU A 245 21.45 -36.04 -7.80
N THR A 246 20.77 -37.18 -7.66
CA THR A 246 21.24 -38.44 -8.28
C THR A 246 21.13 -38.30 -9.81
N GLU A 247 21.85 -39.13 -10.56
CA GLU A 247 21.84 -39.12 -12.04
C GLU A 247 20.39 -39.18 -12.60
N LYS A 248 19.58 -40.09 -12.05
CA LYS A 248 18.17 -40.24 -12.43
C LYS A 248 17.36 -38.95 -12.17
N GLN A 249 17.53 -38.35 -10.98
CA GLN A 249 16.86 -37.10 -10.62
C GLN A 249 17.30 -35.91 -11.48
N ALA A 250 18.62 -35.87 -11.81
CA ALA A 250 19.17 -34.83 -12.67
C ALA A 250 18.59 -34.91 -14.10
N ILE A 251 18.40 -36.10 -14.66
CA ILE A 251 17.76 -36.30 -15.98
C ILE A 251 16.30 -35.80 -15.94
N ILE A 252 15.53 -36.23 -14.93
CA ILE A 252 14.13 -35.87 -14.77
C ILE A 252 13.96 -34.34 -14.55
N GLY A 253 14.79 -33.75 -13.68
CA GLY A 253 14.72 -32.39 -13.25
C GLY A 253 15.29 -31.34 -14.24
N LYS A 254 16.08 -31.77 -15.22
CA LYS A 254 16.91 -30.92 -16.09
C LYS A 254 16.13 -29.76 -16.69
N GLN A 255 15.01 -30.06 -17.33
CA GLN A 255 14.20 -29.03 -18.02
C GLN A 255 13.52 -28.09 -17.01
N VAL A 256 12.96 -28.64 -15.94
CA VAL A 256 12.27 -27.87 -14.89
C VAL A 256 13.26 -26.92 -14.20
N LEU A 257 14.45 -27.40 -13.84
CA LEU A 257 15.48 -26.58 -13.19
C LEU A 257 15.99 -25.48 -14.12
N LYS A 258 16.12 -25.77 -15.43
CA LYS A 258 16.48 -24.74 -16.42
C LYS A 258 15.46 -23.60 -16.43
N GLU A 259 14.17 -23.94 -16.48
CA GLU A 259 13.09 -22.94 -16.47
C GLU A 259 13.04 -22.14 -15.16
N ILE A 260 13.16 -22.82 -14.01
CA ILE A 260 13.17 -22.14 -12.71
C ILE A 260 14.32 -21.14 -12.64
N LYS A 261 15.56 -21.60 -12.96
CA LYS A 261 16.75 -20.73 -12.94
C LYS A 261 16.61 -19.53 -13.89
N ALA A 262 16.07 -19.75 -15.09
CA ALA A 262 15.83 -18.68 -16.04
C ALA A 262 14.89 -17.62 -15.48
N ARG A 263 13.74 -18.03 -14.91
CA ARG A 263 12.76 -17.12 -14.33
C ARG A 263 13.30 -16.37 -13.10
N LEU A 264 14.05 -17.03 -12.23
CA LEU A 264 14.73 -16.39 -11.10
C LEU A 264 15.79 -15.37 -11.57
N ALA A 265 16.57 -15.70 -12.60
CA ALA A 265 17.54 -14.79 -13.19
C ALA A 265 16.88 -13.52 -13.79
N PHE A 266 15.65 -13.62 -14.34
CA PHE A 266 14.92 -12.44 -14.78
C PHE A 266 14.52 -11.54 -13.62
N LEU A 267 14.05 -12.09 -12.49
CA LEU A 267 13.77 -11.30 -11.29
C LEU A 267 15.03 -10.57 -10.78
N GLN A 268 16.18 -11.24 -10.83
CA GLN A 268 17.47 -10.62 -10.49
C GLN A 268 17.84 -9.50 -11.45
N THR A 269 17.61 -9.69 -12.76
CA THR A 269 17.92 -8.72 -13.81
C THR A 269 17.14 -7.41 -13.65
N VAL A 270 15.91 -7.47 -13.13
CA VAL A 270 15.09 -6.27 -12.87
C VAL A 270 15.28 -5.71 -11.47
N GLY A 271 16.31 -6.14 -10.73
CA GLY A 271 16.64 -5.61 -9.39
C GLY A 271 15.71 -6.08 -8.27
N LEU A 272 15.12 -7.27 -8.38
CA LEU A 272 14.21 -7.86 -7.39
C LEU A 272 14.86 -9.04 -6.64
N GLU A 273 16.19 -9.14 -6.62
CA GLU A 273 16.95 -10.21 -5.98
C GLU A 273 16.71 -10.35 -4.48
N TYR A 274 16.28 -9.28 -3.81
CA TYR A 274 16.00 -9.27 -2.37
C TYR A 274 14.61 -9.80 -2.00
N LEU A 275 13.69 -9.92 -2.97
CA LEU A 275 12.34 -10.42 -2.71
C LEU A 275 12.34 -11.92 -2.43
N THR A 276 11.32 -12.35 -1.67
CA THR A 276 10.98 -13.76 -1.48
C THR A 276 9.74 -14.09 -2.31
N LEU A 277 9.66 -15.33 -2.82
CA LEU A 277 8.46 -15.75 -3.59
C LEU A 277 7.20 -15.86 -2.71
N SER A 278 7.37 -16.05 -1.41
CA SER A 278 6.28 -16.12 -0.43
C SER A 278 5.66 -14.75 -0.10
N ARG A 279 6.29 -13.63 -0.51
CA ARG A 279 5.81 -12.29 -0.20
C ARG A 279 4.43 -12.03 -0.83
N THR A 280 3.51 -11.52 -0.04
CA THR A 280 2.14 -11.24 -0.49
C THR A 280 2.10 -10.03 -1.42
N ALA A 281 1.28 -10.11 -2.48
CA ALA A 281 1.16 -9.04 -3.48
C ALA A 281 0.74 -7.69 -2.88
N GLY A 282 -0.11 -7.70 -1.84
CA GLY A 282 -0.55 -6.47 -1.16
C GLY A 282 0.56 -5.73 -0.39
N THR A 283 1.73 -6.36 -0.17
CA THR A 283 2.88 -5.73 0.49
C THR A 283 3.92 -5.20 -0.50
N LEU A 284 3.72 -5.43 -1.80
CA LEU A 284 4.60 -4.95 -2.84
C LEU A 284 4.34 -3.46 -3.11
N SER A 285 5.40 -2.69 -3.32
CA SER A 285 5.27 -1.35 -3.88
C SER A 285 4.81 -1.41 -5.33
N GLY A 286 4.26 -0.29 -5.84
CA GLY A 286 3.84 -0.20 -7.24
C GLY A 286 4.96 -0.58 -8.22
N GLY A 287 6.16 -0.05 -8.00
CA GLY A 287 7.33 -0.36 -8.83
C GLY A 287 7.79 -1.81 -8.71
N GLU A 288 7.72 -2.45 -7.51
CA GLU A 288 8.02 -3.89 -7.37
C GLU A 288 7.04 -4.76 -8.17
N ALA A 289 5.73 -4.47 -8.06
CA ALA A 289 4.70 -5.20 -8.80
C ALA A 289 4.87 -5.06 -10.31
N GLN A 290 5.17 -3.86 -10.80
CA GLN A 290 5.42 -3.59 -12.22
C GLN A 290 6.65 -4.34 -12.74
N ARG A 291 7.75 -4.37 -11.98
CA ARG A 291 8.96 -5.11 -12.34
C ARG A 291 8.77 -6.63 -12.35
N ILE A 292 7.93 -7.18 -11.45
CA ILE A 292 7.54 -8.59 -11.50
C ILE A 292 6.82 -8.90 -12.81
N ARG A 293 5.89 -8.03 -13.24
CA ARG A 293 5.21 -8.19 -14.54
C ARG A 293 6.21 -8.12 -15.70
N LEU A 294 7.12 -7.16 -15.67
CA LEU A 294 8.18 -7.02 -16.67
C LEU A 294 9.07 -8.28 -16.71
N ALA A 295 9.52 -8.78 -15.56
CA ALA A 295 10.33 -10.00 -15.48
C ALA A 295 9.59 -11.21 -16.10
N THR A 296 8.28 -11.32 -15.89
CA THR A 296 7.44 -12.37 -16.46
C THR A 296 7.40 -12.27 -18.00
N GLN A 297 7.29 -11.07 -18.53
CA GLN A 297 7.27 -10.84 -19.99
C GLN A 297 8.64 -11.09 -20.63
N ILE A 298 9.72 -10.62 -20.01
CA ILE A 298 11.09 -10.93 -20.46
C ILE A 298 11.32 -12.44 -20.50
N GLY A 299 10.83 -13.14 -19.47
CA GLY A 299 10.96 -14.60 -19.34
C GLY A 299 10.22 -15.41 -20.41
N ALA A 300 9.23 -14.80 -21.07
CA ALA A 300 8.51 -15.45 -22.17
C ALA A 300 9.37 -15.61 -23.44
N GLY A 301 10.49 -14.86 -23.57
CA GLY A 301 11.43 -14.97 -24.69
C GLY A 301 10.80 -14.68 -26.05
N LEU A 302 9.72 -13.89 -26.10
CA LEU A 302 9.02 -13.55 -27.32
C LEU A 302 9.85 -12.59 -28.18
N VAL A 303 9.79 -12.75 -29.49
CA VAL A 303 10.45 -11.92 -30.49
C VAL A 303 9.41 -11.30 -31.41
N GLY A 304 9.65 -10.07 -31.87
CA GLY A 304 8.72 -9.33 -32.73
C GLY A 304 7.50 -8.79 -32.01
N VAL A 305 7.59 -8.59 -30.69
CA VAL A 305 6.52 -8.08 -29.84
C VAL A 305 6.69 -6.58 -29.59
N LEU A 306 5.57 -5.86 -29.52
CA LEU A 306 5.53 -4.49 -29.02
C LEU A 306 5.29 -4.50 -27.51
N TYR A 307 6.25 -4.01 -26.74
CA TYR A 307 6.14 -3.78 -25.30
C TYR A 307 5.84 -2.31 -25.03
N ILE A 308 4.80 -2.05 -24.25
CA ILE A 308 4.44 -0.70 -23.79
C ILE A 308 4.61 -0.68 -22.27
N LEU A 309 5.48 0.20 -21.78
CA LEU A 309 5.85 0.33 -20.37
C LEU A 309 5.53 1.75 -19.91
N ASP A 310 4.80 1.85 -18.80
CA ASP A 310 4.45 3.12 -18.18
C ASP A 310 5.30 3.31 -16.92
N GLU A 311 6.22 4.28 -16.95
CA GLU A 311 7.12 4.67 -15.86
C GLU A 311 7.80 3.46 -15.14
N PRO A 312 8.52 2.58 -15.84
CA PRO A 312 9.10 1.39 -15.22
C PRO A 312 10.22 1.68 -14.22
N SER A 313 10.77 2.90 -14.18
CA SER A 313 11.79 3.36 -13.24
C SER A 313 11.24 3.80 -11.87
N ILE A 314 9.89 3.82 -11.69
CA ILE A 314 9.26 4.29 -10.45
C ILE A 314 9.83 3.59 -9.21
N GLY A 315 10.20 4.38 -8.19
CA GLY A 315 10.67 3.88 -6.90
C GLY A 315 12.02 3.15 -6.98
N LEU A 316 12.77 3.35 -8.07
CA LEU A 316 14.11 2.77 -8.23
C LEU A 316 15.19 3.73 -7.75
N HIS A 317 16.14 3.16 -7.02
CA HIS A 317 17.44 3.80 -6.85
C HIS A 317 18.22 3.75 -8.17
N GLN A 318 19.08 4.74 -8.45
CA GLN A 318 19.82 4.83 -9.72
C GLN A 318 20.61 3.56 -10.05
N ARG A 319 21.19 2.91 -9.05
CA ARG A 319 21.85 1.59 -9.23
C ARG A 319 20.94 0.52 -9.84
N ASP A 320 19.69 0.50 -9.40
CA ASP A 320 18.73 -0.51 -9.86
C ASP A 320 18.13 -0.11 -11.21
N ASN A 321 18.08 1.21 -11.51
CA ASN A 321 17.71 1.74 -12.82
C ASN A 321 18.69 1.29 -13.92
N ASP A 322 19.99 1.27 -13.66
CA ASP A 322 21.00 0.76 -14.60
C ASP A 322 20.74 -0.71 -14.98
N LYS A 323 20.32 -1.54 -14.02
CA LYS A 323 19.93 -2.94 -14.28
C LYS A 323 18.69 -3.02 -15.17
N LEU A 324 17.67 -2.20 -14.88
CA LEU A 324 16.45 -2.11 -15.68
C LEU A 324 16.76 -1.70 -17.13
N LEU A 325 17.53 -0.64 -17.33
CA LEU A 325 17.94 -0.16 -18.66
C LEU A 325 18.69 -1.25 -19.44
N SER A 326 19.57 -2.00 -18.77
CA SER A 326 20.28 -3.12 -19.37
C SER A 326 19.32 -4.25 -19.81
N ALA A 327 18.25 -4.49 -19.05
CA ALA A 327 17.23 -5.47 -19.38
C ALA A 327 16.38 -5.03 -20.57
N LEU A 328 15.97 -3.74 -20.61
CA LEU A 328 15.19 -3.16 -21.70
C LEU A 328 15.99 -3.17 -23.02
N LYS A 329 17.27 -2.82 -22.97
CA LYS A 329 18.16 -2.90 -24.15
C LYS A 329 18.28 -4.32 -24.68
N ARG A 330 18.40 -5.33 -23.82
CA ARG A 330 18.41 -6.75 -24.23
C ARG A 330 17.11 -7.18 -24.89
N LEU A 331 15.96 -6.73 -24.40
CA LEU A 331 14.66 -6.98 -25.04
C LEU A 331 14.59 -6.39 -26.44
N ARG A 332 15.03 -5.14 -26.61
CA ARG A 332 15.12 -4.47 -27.91
C ARG A 332 16.05 -5.25 -28.85
N ASP A 333 17.25 -5.57 -28.40
CA ASP A 333 18.29 -6.26 -29.20
C ASP A 333 17.87 -7.68 -29.59
N ALA A 334 16.92 -8.29 -28.89
CA ALA A 334 16.28 -9.54 -29.25
C ALA A 334 15.26 -9.40 -30.40
N GLY A 335 15.08 -8.20 -30.98
CA GLY A 335 14.17 -7.95 -32.12
C GLY A 335 12.77 -7.50 -31.71
N ASN A 336 12.60 -6.96 -30.52
CA ASN A 336 11.33 -6.37 -30.06
C ASN A 336 11.31 -4.84 -30.20
N THR A 337 10.10 -4.28 -30.21
CA THR A 337 9.88 -2.84 -30.17
C THR A 337 9.43 -2.46 -28.77
N LEU A 338 10.04 -1.43 -28.17
CA LEU A 338 9.69 -0.93 -26.86
C LEU A 338 9.22 0.52 -26.94
N ILE A 339 8.06 0.80 -26.37
CA ILE A 339 7.57 2.15 -26.09
C ILE A 339 7.57 2.33 -24.58
N VAL A 340 8.28 3.34 -24.11
CA VAL A 340 8.43 3.61 -22.67
C VAL A 340 7.96 5.03 -22.41
N VAL A 341 6.99 5.19 -21.52
CA VAL A 341 6.60 6.50 -20.98
C VAL A 341 7.51 6.76 -19.78
N GLU A 342 8.30 7.83 -19.80
CA GLU A 342 9.30 8.08 -18.77
C GLU A 342 9.59 9.57 -18.55
N HIS A 343 10.04 9.83 -17.32
CA HIS A 343 10.50 11.15 -16.87
C HIS A 343 11.96 11.13 -16.40
N ASP A 344 12.56 9.94 -16.29
CA ASP A 344 13.94 9.76 -15.83
C ASP A 344 14.95 10.17 -16.91
N GLU A 345 15.94 11.00 -16.53
CA GLU A 345 16.97 11.54 -17.43
C GLU A 345 17.80 10.42 -18.07
N ASP A 346 18.21 9.41 -17.27
CA ASP A 346 19.08 8.32 -17.75
C ASP A 346 18.35 7.44 -18.77
N THR A 347 17.06 7.17 -18.54
CA THR A 347 16.20 6.42 -19.45
C THR A 347 16.02 7.16 -20.78
N MET A 348 15.74 8.47 -20.71
CA MET A 348 15.63 9.31 -21.91
C MET A 348 16.92 9.34 -22.72
N GLN A 349 18.08 9.48 -22.04
CA GLN A 349 19.37 9.48 -22.74
C GLN A 349 19.73 8.11 -23.35
N ALA A 350 19.19 7.03 -22.81
CA ALA A 350 19.42 5.67 -23.29
C ALA A 350 18.50 5.26 -24.45
N ALA A 351 17.46 6.06 -24.75
CA ALA A 351 16.49 5.79 -25.79
C ALA A 351 17.07 6.02 -27.20
N ASP A 352 16.65 5.21 -28.17
CA ASP A 352 17.02 5.38 -29.58
C ASP A 352 16.27 6.57 -30.22
N CYS A 353 15.02 6.80 -29.77
CA CYS A 353 14.18 7.90 -30.23
C CYS A 353 13.33 8.41 -29.05
N ILE A 354 13.22 9.72 -28.90
CA ILE A 354 12.38 10.38 -27.92
C ILE A 354 11.27 11.12 -28.67
N VAL A 355 10.04 11.00 -28.19
CA VAL A 355 8.89 11.81 -28.62
C VAL A 355 8.49 12.68 -27.43
N ASP A 356 8.74 13.98 -27.53
CA ASP A 356 8.41 14.95 -26.47
C ASP A 356 7.02 15.51 -26.71
N ILE A 357 6.11 15.25 -25.78
CA ILE A 357 4.70 15.66 -25.85
C ILE A 357 4.47 16.82 -24.88
N GLY A 358 3.87 17.89 -25.39
CA GLY A 358 3.63 19.11 -24.62
C GLY A 358 2.81 20.13 -25.42
N PRO A 359 3.10 21.45 -25.27
CA PRO A 359 4.16 22.06 -24.43
C PRO A 359 3.82 22.11 -22.92
N ALA A 360 2.53 21.96 -22.57
CA ALA A 360 2.03 21.97 -21.21
C ALA A 360 1.16 20.72 -20.92
N ALA A 361 0.46 20.70 -19.80
CA ALA A 361 -0.45 19.62 -19.43
C ALA A 361 -1.91 19.99 -19.76
N GLY A 362 -2.81 18.98 -19.78
CA GLY A 362 -4.25 19.17 -20.01
C GLY A 362 -4.58 19.69 -21.40
N GLU A 363 -5.46 20.69 -21.50
CA GLU A 363 -5.94 21.24 -22.75
C GLU A 363 -4.85 21.96 -23.57
N HIS A 364 -3.79 22.39 -22.92
CA HIS A 364 -2.63 23.03 -23.55
C HIS A 364 -1.52 22.04 -23.94
N GLY A 365 -1.76 20.74 -23.72
CA GLY A 365 -0.85 19.64 -24.05
C GLY A 365 -1.24 18.91 -25.33
N GLY A 366 -0.78 17.67 -25.44
CA GLY A 366 -1.20 16.73 -26.50
C GLY A 366 -0.56 16.95 -27.87
N ASN A 367 0.38 17.88 -28.02
CA ASN A 367 1.11 18.13 -29.25
C ASN A 367 2.51 17.51 -29.19
N VAL A 368 3.02 17.00 -30.32
CA VAL A 368 4.43 16.62 -30.45
C VAL A 368 5.26 17.90 -30.58
N VAL A 369 6.04 18.22 -29.53
CA VAL A 369 6.91 19.40 -29.49
C VAL A 369 8.21 19.15 -30.20
N ALA A 370 8.78 17.97 -30.01
CA ALA A 370 10.03 17.55 -30.67
C ALA A 370 10.07 16.01 -30.76
N GLN A 371 10.78 15.50 -31.77
CA GLN A 371 11.02 14.08 -31.98
C GLN A 371 12.43 13.87 -32.54
N GLY A 372 13.10 12.83 -32.05
CA GLY A 372 14.43 12.46 -32.50
C GLY A 372 15.29 11.87 -31.41
N THR A 373 16.59 11.95 -31.55
CA THR A 373 17.56 11.53 -30.54
C THR A 373 17.57 12.48 -29.34
N ALA A 374 18.19 12.09 -28.24
CA ALA A 374 18.37 12.97 -27.09
C ALA A 374 19.07 14.31 -27.48
N ALA A 375 19.98 14.27 -28.44
CA ALA A 375 20.66 15.47 -28.97
C ALA A 375 19.70 16.41 -29.69
N ASP A 376 18.77 15.86 -30.48
CA ASP A 376 17.77 16.64 -31.23
C ASP A 376 16.81 17.32 -30.24
N ILE A 377 16.35 16.60 -29.21
CA ILE A 377 15.49 17.14 -28.15
C ILE A 377 16.20 18.27 -27.39
N MET A 378 17.48 18.08 -27.01
CA MET A 378 18.28 19.13 -26.33
C MET A 378 18.51 20.37 -27.21
N ALA A 379 18.52 20.24 -28.54
CA ALA A 379 18.68 21.34 -29.46
C ALA A 379 17.38 22.16 -29.61
N CYS A 380 16.22 21.53 -29.45
CA CYS A 380 14.90 22.17 -29.59
C CYS A 380 14.69 23.21 -28.46
N LYS A 381 14.45 24.48 -28.83
CA LYS A 381 14.25 25.57 -27.88
C LYS A 381 12.88 25.51 -27.18
N GLU A 382 11.89 24.97 -27.85
CA GLU A 382 10.51 24.87 -27.37
C GLU A 382 10.33 23.68 -26.42
N SER A 383 11.16 22.65 -26.56
CA SER A 383 11.13 21.49 -25.67
C SER A 383 11.56 21.84 -24.25
N LEU A 384 10.61 21.74 -23.32
CA LEU A 384 10.89 21.90 -21.88
C LEU A 384 11.79 20.77 -21.38
N THR A 385 11.53 19.54 -21.79
CA THR A 385 12.37 18.36 -21.55
C THR A 385 13.80 18.60 -22.03
N GLY A 386 13.97 19.11 -23.25
CA GLY A 386 15.27 19.42 -23.81
C GLY A 386 16.02 20.51 -23.04
N GLN A 387 15.30 21.50 -22.47
CA GLN A 387 15.91 22.52 -21.63
C GLN A 387 16.48 21.97 -20.32
N TYR A 388 15.83 20.96 -19.71
CA TYR A 388 16.34 20.28 -18.51
C TYR A 388 17.49 19.32 -18.85
N LEU A 389 17.33 18.48 -19.87
CA LEU A 389 18.39 17.56 -20.32
C LEU A 389 19.69 18.29 -20.70
N SER A 390 19.59 19.44 -21.36
CA SER A 390 20.76 20.25 -21.73
C SER A 390 21.34 21.08 -20.57
N GLY A 391 20.64 21.17 -19.43
CA GLY A 391 21.03 21.99 -18.30
C GLY A 391 20.77 23.50 -18.47
N LYS A 392 20.04 23.91 -19.51
CA LYS A 392 19.57 25.31 -19.66
C LYS A 392 18.64 25.69 -18.52
N LYS A 393 17.76 24.76 -18.13
CA LYS A 393 16.99 24.79 -16.86
C LYS A 393 17.50 23.69 -15.96
N TYR A 394 17.50 23.93 -14.66
CA TYR A 394 17.89 22.96 -13.65
C TYR A 394 17.33 23.35 -12.29
N ILE A 395 17.18 22.41 -11.38
CA ILE A 395 16.82 22.63 -9.98
C ILE A 395 18.11 23.05 -9.25
N PRO A 396 18.16 24.26 -8.64
CA PRO A 396 19.37 24.76 -8.00
C PRO A 396 19.67 24.03 -6.70
N VAL A 397 20.94 23.94 -6.34
CA VAL A 397 21.36 23.49 -5.01
C VAL A 397 21.32 24.72 -4.08
N PRO A 398 20.77 24.60 -2.85
CA PRO A 398 20.82 25.69 -1.88
C PRO A 398 22.27 26.21 -1.65
N ALA A 399 22.40 27.51 -1.54
CA ALA A 399 23.72 28.12 -1.31
C ALA A 399 24.29 27.70 0.04
N GLU A 400 23.44 27.64 1.04
CA GLU A 400 23.75 27.16 2.39
C GLU A 400 22.71 26.12 2.81
N ARG A 401 23.16 25.09 3.53
CA ARG A 401 22.27 24.08 4.12
C ARG A 401 21.78 24.57 5.47
N ARG A 402 20.46 24.41 5.72
CA ARG A 402 19.93 24.73 7.05
C ARG A 402 20.49 23.72 8.07
N LYS A 403 20.88 24.22 9.23
CA LYS A 403 21.35 23.36 10.34
C LYS A 403 20.25 22.93 11.28
N GLY A 404 19.01 23.36 11.03
CA GLY A 404 17.90 23.22 11.94
C GLY A 404 18.05 24.14 13.16
N ASN A 405 17.19 23.96 14.13
CA ASN A 405 17.19 24.74 15.38
C ASN A 405 18.05 24.11 16.50
N GLY A 406 18.78 23.04 16.21
CA GLY A 406 19.60 22.31 17.20
C GLY A 406 18.82 21.21 17.95
N THR A 407 17.52 21.01 17.67
CA THR A 407 16.70 19.94 18.23
C THR A 407 16.51 18.82 17.23
N TYR A 408 16.24 17.61 17.72
CA TYR A 408 16.12 16.41 16.89
C TYR A 408 14.92 15.59 17.33
N VAL A 409 14.24 14.96 16.38
CA VAL A 409 13.39 13.79 16.62
C VAL A 409 14.28 12.56 16.49
N GLU A 410 14.43 11.78 17.55
CA GLU A 410 15.34 10.63 17.59
C GLU A 410 14.56 9.33 17.72
N ILE A 411 14.80 8.41 16.79
CA ILE A 411 14.33 7.03 16.84
C ILE A 411 15.47 6.17 17.38
N ILE A 412 15.21 5.42 18.46
CA ILE A 412 16.20 4.59 19.13
C ILE A 412 15.80 3.12 19.03
N GLY A 413 16.69 2.30 18.49
CA GLY A 413 16.55 0.87 18.47
C GLY A 413 15.47 0.35 17.51
N ALA A 414 15.32 0.97 16.33
CA ALA A 414 14.39 0.53 15.29
C ALA A 414 14.78 -0.85 14.76
N LYS A 415 13.86 -1.84 14.85
CA LYS A 415 14.13 -3.24 14.49
C LYS A 415 12.96 -3.94 13.79
N GLU A 416 12.01 -3.17 13.26
CA GLU A 416 10.89 -3.72 12.50
C GLU A 416 11.35 -4.26 11.14
N HIS A 417 10.76 -5.34 10.67
CA HIS A 417 11.07 -6.02 9.41
C HIS A 417 12.58 -6.30 9.25
N ASN A 418 13.22 -5.63 8.28
CA ASN A 418 14.65 -5.82 8.00
C ASN A 418 15.58 -4.85 8.77
N LEU A 419 15.04 -3.91 9.55
CA LEU A 419 15.84 -2.94 10.30
C LEU A 419 16.65 -3.62 11.42
N LYS A 420 17.93 -3.30 11.50
CA LYS A 420 18.93 -3.97 12.36
C LYS A 420 19.22 -3.20 13.63
N ASN A 421 18.19 -2.87 14.44
CA ASN A 421 18.32 -2.13 15.70
C ASN A 421 19.05 -0.80 15.53
N ILE A 422 18.61 -0.02 14.55
CA ILE A 422 19.26 1.25 14.17
C ILE A 422 18.77 2.44 15.02
N ASN A 423 19.66 3.43 15.16
CA ASN A 423 19.32 4.74 15.72
C ASN A 423 19.38 5.78 14.62
N VAL A 424 18.37 6.66 14.58
CA VAL A 424 18.24 7.70 13.55
C VAL A 424 17.78 8.98 14.19
N SER A 425 18.42 10.10 13.81
CA SER A 425 18.07 11.45 14.26
C SER A 425 17.64 12.30 13.08
N VAL A 426 16.47 12.92 13.18
CA VAL A 426 15.92 13.86 12.18
C VAL A 426 16.02 15.27 12.74
N PRO A 427 16.80 16.19 12.13
CA PRO A 427 16.89 17.58 12.59
C PRO A 427 15.55 18.29 12.41
N VAL A 428 15.08 18.99 13.44
CA VAL A 428 13.83 19.77 13.38
C VAL A 428 14.04 21.06 12.59
N GLY A 429 13.05 21.45 11.77
CA GLY A 429 13.14 22.65 10.92
C GLY A 429 14.04 22.48 9.71
N THR A 430 14.15 21.26 9.16
CA THR A 430 14.96 20.95 7.96
C THR A 430 14.18 20.15 6.94
N LEU A 431 14.69 20.18 5.70
CA LEU A 431 14.31 19.19 4.68
C LEU A 431 15.25 17.99 4.80
N THR A 432 14.74 16.93 5.42
CA THR A 432 15.44 15.65 5.55
C THR A 432 14.98 14.68 4.49
N VAL A 433 15.89 14.09 3.72
CA VAL A 433 15.57 13.05 2.74
C VAL A 433 16.12 11.71 3.19
N VAL A 434 15.24 10.71 3.25
CA VAL A 434 15.57 9.31 3.53
C VAL A 434 15.73 8.59 2.19
N THR A 435 16.95 8.14 1.92
CA THR A 435 17.33 7.53 0.65
C THR A 435 18.00 6.16 0.85
N GLY A 436 18.37 5.49 -0.22
CA GLY A 436 19.00 4.18 -0.22
C GLY A 436 18.37 3.24 -1.24
N VAL A 437 19.01 2.10 -1.48
CA VAL A 437 18.56 1.12 -2.48
C VAL A 437 17.14 0.60 -2.22
N SER A 438 16.50 0.04 -3.25
CA SER A 438 15.17 -0.56 -3.11
C SER A 438 15.18 -1.69 -2.07
N GLY A 439 14.17 -1.74 -1.19
CA GLY A 439 14.08 -2.71 -0.10
C GLY A 439 15.04 -2.51 1.08
N SER A 440 15.75 -1.37 1.18
CA SER A 440 16.69 -1.10 2.29
C SER A 440 16.03 -0.80 3.65
N GLY A 441 14.69 -0.62 3.69
CA GLY A 441 13.93 -0.38 4.92
C GLY A 441 13.44 1.06 5.11
N LYS A 442 13.49 1.91 4.07
CA LYS A 442 13.06 3.33 4.12
C LYS A 442 11.63 3.50 4.61
N SER A 443 10.67 2.86 3.94
CA SER A 443 9.24 2.95 4.30
C SER A 443 8.96 2.34 5.67
N THR A 444 9.70 1.30 6.06
CA THR A 444 9.61 0.74 7.42
C THR A 444 10.06 1.76 8.47
N LEU A 445 11.18 2.46 8.25
CA LEU A 445 11.67 3.48 9.17
C LEU A 445 10.73 4.68 9.26
N VAL A 446 10.26 5.18 8.11
CA VAL A 446 9.50 6.44 8.04
C VAL A 446 8.01 6.20 8.31
N ASN A 447 7.37 5.26 7.60
CA ASN A 447 5.92 5.08 7.69
C ASN A 447 5.53 4.20 8.89
N GLU A 448 6.24 3.08 9.14
CA GLU A 448 5.86 2.16 10.20
C GLU A 448 6.35 2.60 11.59
N ILE A 449 7.50 3.28 11.67
CA ILE A 449 8.08 3.67 12.96
C ILE A 449 7.93 5.18 13.21
N LEU A 450 8.52 6.05 12.38
CA LEU A 450 8.50 7.49 12.63
C LEU A 450 7.07 8.03 12.63
N TYR A 451 6.31 7.81 11.56
CA TYR A 451 4.95 8.32 11.45
C TYR A 451 4.05 7.78 12.56
N LYS A 452 3.93 6.46 12.67
CA LYS A 452 3.02 5.83 13.64
C LYS A 452 3.43 6.13 15.08
N GLY A 453 4.71 6.08 15.41
CA GLY A 453 5.22 6.36 16.75
C GLY A 453 5.05 7.82 17.16
N MET A 454 5.32 8.77 16.25
CA MET A 454 5.07 10.18 16.49
C MET A 454 3.58 10.48 16.62
N ALA A 455 2.73 9.89 15.75
CA ALA A 455 1.29 10.10 15.79
C ALA A 455 0.68 9.58 17.11
N GLU A 456 1.14 8.43 17.60
CA GLU A 456 0.75 7.91 18.91
C GLU A 456 1.17 8.84 20.05
N ALA A 457 2.41 9.35 20.00
CA ALA A 457 2.93 10.27 21.02
C ALA A 457 2.22 11.63 21.06
N VAL A 458 1.91 12.19 19.86
CA VAL A 458 1.31 13.54 19.76
C VAL A 458 -0.21 13.51 19.94
N TYR A 459 -0.90 12.50 19.37
CA TYR A 459 -2.37 12.46 19.39
C TYR A 459 -2.96 11.52 20.44
N GLY A 460 -2.14 10.69 21.11
CA GLY A 460 -2.61 9.72 22.11
C GLY A 460 -3.51 8.62 21.56
N THR A 461 -3.57 8.47 20.22
CA THR A 461 -4.37 7.42 19.57
C THR A 461 -3.46 6.27 19.15
N PRO A 462 -3.85 5.00 19.42
CA PRO A 462 -3.01 3.86 19.10
C PRO A 462 -2.86 3.69 17.58
N HIS A 463 -1.64 3.85 17.08
CA HIS A 463 -1.28 3.68 15.67
C HIS A 463 -0.45 2.42 15.40
N ARG A 464 -0.10 1.65 16.44
CA ARG A 464 0.78 0.47 16.37
C ARG A 464 2.02 0.71 15.52
N PRO A 465 2.98 1.44 16.04
CA PRO A 465 4.27 1.58 15.38
C PRO A 465 4.98 0.22 15.33
N GLY A 466 5.84 0.05 14.32
CA GLY A 466 6.76 -1.08 14.24
C GLY A 466 7.70 -1.15 15.45
N ALA A 467 8.41 -2.25 15.62
CA ALA A 467 9.24 -2.47 16.79
C ALA A 467 10.43 -1.49 16.90
N PHE A 468 10.47 -0.70 17.97
CA PHE A 468 11.56 0.20 18.34
C PHE A 468 11.67 0.29 19.88
N ARG A 469 12.73 0.93 20.39
CA ARG A 469 12.92 1.09 21.84
C ARG A 469 12.28 2.38 22.36
N ALA A 470 12.53 3.52 21.72
CA ALA A 470 12.02 4.81 22.13
C ALA A 470 12.03 5.82 20.98
N ILE A 471 11.13 6.80 21.03
CA ILE A 471 11.16 8.03 20.23
C ILE A 471 11.32 9.19 21.20
N LYS A 472 12.25 10.12 20.93
CA LYS A 472 12.49 11.33 21.68
C LYS A 472 12.28 12.57 20.81
N GLY A 473 12.08 13.73 21.42
CA GLY A 473 11.88 14.99 20.71
C GLY A 473 10.44 15.18 20.20
N THR A 474 9.50 14.43 20.71
CA THR A 474 8.07 14.51 20.35
C THR A 474 7.48 15.85 20.77
N GLU A 475 8.01 16.49 21.81
CA GLU A 475 7.63 17.80 22.35
C GLU A 475 7.91 18.97 21.39
N TYR A 476 8.76 18.78 20.37
CA TYR A 476 9.05 19.80 19.38
C TYR A 476 8.03 19.84 18.23
N ILE A 477 7.17 18.85 18.13
CA ILE A 477 6.17 18.68 17.06
C ILE A 477 4.77 18.69 17.67
N ASP A 478 3.90 19.54 17.14
CA ASP A 478 2.48 19.64 17.58
C ASP A 478 1.51 19.05 16.57
N LYS A 479 1.94 18.83 15.34
CA LYS A 479 1.10 18.27 14.27
C LYS A 479 1.92 17.40 13.32
N ILE A 480 1.32 16.29 12.87
CA ILE A 480 1.93 15.38 11.91
C ILE A 480 1.01 15.23 10.71
N ILE A 481 1.58 15.34 9.52
CA ILE A 481 0.87 15.21 8.25
C ILE A 481 1.60 14.18 7.42
N ASN A 482 0.92 13.05 7.19
CA ASN A 482 1.41 12.01 6.29
C ASN A 482 0.75 12.16 4.92
N ILE A 483 1.57 12.31 3.89
CA ILE A 483 1.15 12.51 2.50
C ILE A 483 1.62 11.30 1.70
N ASP A 484 0.75 10.31 1.59
CA ASP A 484 0.95 9.07 0.86
C ASP A 484 0.30 9.13 -0.55
N GLN A 485 0.55 8.12 -1.37
CA GLN A 485 0.01 7.98 -2.72
C GLN A 485 -1.42 7.40 -2.75
N ALA A 486 -2.06 7.15 -1.61
CA ALA A 486 -3.42 6.66 -1.56
C ALA A 486 -4.40 7.66 -2.19
N PRO A 487 -5.45 7.21 -2.88
CA PRO A 487 -6.45 8.08 -3.48
C PRO A 487 -7.09 9.04 -2.46
N ILE A 488 -7.47 10.25 -2.89
CA ILE A 488 -8.19 11.22 -2.04
C ILE A 488 -9.66 10.82 -1.77
N GLY A 489 -10.09 9.69 -2.31
CA GLY A 489 -11.39 9.08 -2.10
C GLY A 489 -11.61 7.89 -3.02
N ARG A 490 -12.46 6.98 -2.59
CA ARG A 490 -12.73 5.71 -3.31
C ARG A 490 -13.96 5.78 -4.21
N THR A 491 -14.69 6.90 -4.23
CA THR A 491 -15.93 7.07 -4.99
C THR A 491 -15.80 8.19 -6.01
N PRO A 492 -16.58 8.17 -7.11
CA PRO A 492 -16.62 9.23 -8.10
C PRO A 492 -17.08 10.61 -7.55
N ARG A 493 -17.65 10.64 -6.34
CA ARG A 493 -18.07 11.88 -5.66
C ARG A 493 -16.91 12.64 -5.05
N SER A 494 -15.87 11.94 -4.66
CA SER A 494 -14.64 12.57 -4.17
C SER A 494 -13.94 13.24 -5.35
N ASN A 495 -13.54 14.49 -5.19
CA ASN A 495 -12.84 15.27 -6.22
C ASN A 495 -11.97 16.35 -5.55
N PRO A 496 -11.06 17.01 -6.29
CA PRO A 496 -10.17 18.03 -5.75
C PRO A 496 -10.91 19.15 -5.02
N ALA A 497 -12.05 19.61 -5.56
CA ALA A 497 -12.82 20.70 -4.95
C ALA A 497 -13.43 20.32 -3.59
N THR A 498 -13.91 19.08 -3.44
CA THR A 498 -14.47 18.61 -2.17
C THR A 498 -13.38 18.31 -1.15
N TYR A 499 -12.27 17.73 -1.58
CA TYR A 499 -11.17 17.36 -0.68
C TYR A 499 -10.47 18.58 -0.08
N THR A 500 -10.18 19.60 -0.89
CA THR A 500 -9.61 20.87 -0.41
C THR A 500 -10.59 21.74 0.38
N GLY A 501 -11.88 21.37 0.36
CA GLY A 501 -12.96 22.16 0.96
C GLY A 501 -13.26 23.48 0.24
N VAL A 502 -12.73 23.71 -0.97
CA VAL A 502 -13.06 24.90 -1.76
C VAL A 502 -14.51 24.88 -2.22
N PHE A 503 -15.05 23.68 -2.42
CA PHE A 503 -16.42 23.49 -2.88
C PHE A 503 -17.47 24.04 -1.88
N ASP A 504 -17.18 24.03 -0.58
CA ASP A 504 -18.07 24.58 0.44
C ASP A 504 -18.23 26.10 0.28
N PHE A 505 -17.17 26.82 -0.01
CA PHE A 505 -17.21 28.25 -0.29
C PHE A 505 -17.92 28.54 -1.62
N ILE A 506 -17.71 27.71 -2.64
CA ILE A 506 -18.41 27.84 -3.93
C ILE A 506 -19.92 27.64 -3.73
N ARG A 507 -20.36 26.63 -3.00
CA ARG A 507 -21.78 26.39 -2.69
C ARG A 507 -22.40 27.54 -1.92
N GLN A 508 -21.68 28.11 -0.95
CA GLN A 508 -22.12 29.30 -0.23
C GLN A 508 -22.30 30.48 -1.17
N LEU A 509 -21.35 30.69 -2.08
CA LEU A 509 -21.43 31.79 -3.07
C LEU A 509 -22.66 31.65 -3.98
N TYR A 510 -22.96 30.44 -4.49
CA TYR A 510 -24.14 30.18 -5.30
C TYR A 510 -25.45 30.43 -4.52
N SER A 511 -25.51 30.06 -3.24
CA SER A 511 -26.68 30.31 -2.40
C SER A 511 -26.94 31.79 -2.14
N GLN A 512 -25.96 32.67 -2.36
CA GLN A 512 -26.08 34.12 -2.18
C GLN A 512 -26.50 34.84 -3.46
N THR A 513 -26.60 34.18 -4.60
CA THR A 513 -27.08 34.76 -5.85
C THR A 513 -28.55 35.21 -5.71
N ALA A 514 -28.96 36.24 -6.46
CA ALA A 514 -30.32 36.76 -6.42
C ALA A 514 -31.37 35.69 -6.73
N GLU A 515 -31.11 34.87 -7.74
CA GLU A 515 -31.98 33.78 -8.16
C GLU A 515 -32.11 32.66 -7.11
N ALA A 516 -31.01 32.27 -6.47
CA ALA A 516 -31.04 31.28 -5.38
C ALA A 516 -31.86 31.79 -4.18
N LYS A 517 -31.73 33.09 -3.84
CA LYS A 517 -32.51 33.71 -2.76
C LYS A 517 -34.00 33.75 -3.08
N ILE A 518 -34.37 34.13 -4.31
CA ILE A 518 -35.78 34.17 -4.74
C ILE A 518 -36.39 32.76 -4.62
N ARG A 519 -35.65 31.71 -4.98
CA ARG A 519 -36.13 30.32 -4.91
C ARG A 519 -35.98 29.68 -3.52
N GLY A 520 -35.42 30.39 -2.55
CA GLY A 520 -35.16 29.86 -1.21
C GLY A 520 -34.08 28.78 -1.15
N TYR A 521 -33.17 28.76 -2.13
CA TYR A 521 -32.11 27.74 -2.22
C TYR A 521 -30.96 28.03 -1.26
N ARG A 522 -30.71 27.10 -0.35
CA ARG A 522 -29.58 27.14 0.58
C ARG A 522 -28.36 26.42 -0.01
N ALA A 523 -27.20 26.56 0.62
CA ALA A 523 -25.95 25.93 0.16
C ALA A 523 -26.06 24.39 -0.03
N GLY A 524 -26.93 23.70 0.72
CA GLY A 524 -27.23 22.29 0.55
C GLY A 524 -27.82 21.92 -0.82
N ARG A 525 -28.58 22.83 -1.45
CA ARG A 525 -29.14 22.63 -2.80
C ARG A 525 -28.07 22.46 -3.87
N PHE A 526 -26.93 23.10 -3.67
CA PHE A 526 -25.76 23.05 -4.56
C PHE A 526 -24.79 21.92 -4.23
N SER A 527 -25.19 20.96 -3.38
CA SER A 527 -24.41 19.75 -3.08
C SER A 527 -24.91 18.57 -3.91
N PHE A 528 -24.04 17.94 -4.66
CA PHE A 528 -24.37 16.70 -5.38
C PHE A 528 -24.49 15.47 -4.44
N ASN A 529 -24.15 15.60 -3.15
CA ASN A 529 -24.30 14.54 -2.15
C ASN A 529 -25.68 14.56 -1.45
N VAL A 530 -26.40 15.68 -1.50
CA VAL A 530 -27.65 15.90 -0.75
C VAL A 530 -28.86 15.83 -1.69
N LYS A 531 -29.93 15.17 -1.25
CA LYS A 531 -31.21 15.14 -1.98
C LYS A 531 -31.74 16.55 -2.21
N GLY A 532 -32.45 16.73 -3.32
CA GLY A 532 -33.11 17.99 -3.70
C GLY A 532 -32.39 18.76 -4.79
N GLY A 533 -31.05 18.83 -4.79
CA GLY A 533 -30.28 19.52 -5.84
C GLY A 533 -29.58 18.60 -6.82
N ARG A 534 -29.30 17.37 -6.42
CA ARG A 534 -28.59 16.38 -7.22
C ARG A 534 -29.49 15.68 -8.25
N CYS A 535 -28.91 15.13 -9.26
CA CYS A 535 -29.56 14.18 -10.14
C CYS A 535 -29.90 12.90 -9.37
N GLU A 536 -31.16 12.52 -9.28
CA GLU A 536 -31.57 11.34 -8.52
C GLU A 536 -31.31 10.02 -9.29
N ALA A 537 -31.19 10.05 -10.63
CA ALA A 537 -30.87 8.87 -11.43
C ALA A 537 -29.47 8.33 -11.11
N CYS A 538 -28.44 9.20 -11.11
CA CYS A 538 -27.08 8.81 -10.72
C CYS A 538 -26.77 9.17 -9.25
N ARG A 539 -27.71 9.69 -8.50
CA ARG A 539 -27.55 10.12 -7.09
C ARG A 539 -26.39 11.09 -6.87
N GLY A 540 -26.03 11.87 -7.90
CA GLY A 540 -24.96 12.84 -7.86
C GLY A 540 -23.59 12.36 -8.32
N ASP A 541 -23.45 11.09 -8.74
CA ASP A 541 -22.18 10.54 -9.24
C ASP A 541 -21.80 11.10 -10.62
N GLY A 542 -22.79 11.50 -11.43
CA GLY A 542 -22.61 11.94 -12.81
C GLY A 542 -22.42 10.77 -13.79
N ILE A 543 -22.09 9.59 -13.27
CA ILE A 543 -21.86 8.37 -14.03
C ILE A 543 -22.69 7.25 -13.44
N ILE A 544 -22.95 6.21 -14.24
CA ILE A 544 -23.59 4.96 -13.83
C ILE A 544 -22.56 3.86 -13.95
N ARG A 545 -22.37 3.10 -12.89
CA ARG A 545 -21.53 1.91 -12.86
C ARG A 545 -22.35 0.72 -13.38
N ILE A 546 -21.84 0.07 -14.41
CA ILE A 546 -22.37 -1.18 -14.93
C ILE A 546 -21.44 -2.28 -14.42
N GLU A 547 -21.95 -3.10 -13.48
CA GLU A 547 -21.20 -4.22 -12.93
C GLU A 547 -21.13 -5.36 -13.94
N MET A 548 -19.91 -5.82 -14.21
CA MET A 548 -19.64 -6.91 -15.15
C MET A 548 -19.02 -8.08 -14.38
N ASN A 549 -19.74 -9.23 -14.28
CA ASN A 549 -19.38 -10.35 -13.40
C ASN A 549 -17.95 -10.92 -13.59
N PHE A 550 -17.38 -10.84 -14.79
CA PHE A 550 -16.04 -11.41 -15.10
C PHE A 550 -15.11 -10.41 -15.79
N LEU A 551 -15.53 -9.16 -15.94
CA LEU A 551 -14.78 -8.08 -16.56
C LEU A 551 -14.73 -6.89 -15.61
N PRO A 552 -13.77 -5.96 -15.79
CA PRO A 552 -13.79 -4.70 -15.05
C PRO A 552 -15.11 -3.94 -15.26
N ASP A 553 -15.60 -3.31 -14.20
CA ASP A 553 -16.81 -2.50 -14.26
C ASP A 553 -16.68 -1.38 -15.29
N VAL A 554 -17.75 -1.13 -16.02
CA VAL A 554 -17.82 -0.05 -17.00
C VAL A 554 -18.56 1.13 -16.41
N TYR A 555 -17.96 2.31 -16.55
CA TYR A 555 -18.54 3.57 -16.10
C TYR A 555 -19.02 4.37 -17.32
N VAL A 556 -20.32 4.66 -17.38
CA VAL A 556 -20.92 5.44 -18.46
C VAL A 556 -21.51 6.75 -17.91
N PRO A 557 -21.49 7.87 -18.67
CA PRO A 557 -22.18 9.09 -18.27
C PRO A 557 -23.67 8.83 -18.00
N CYS A 558 -24.22 9.48 -16.97
CA CYS A 558 -25.64 9.37 -16.66
C CYS A 558 -26.49 9.97 -17.79
N GLU A 559 -27.41 9.21 -18.37
CA GLU A 559 -28.27 9.62 -19.47
C GLU A 559 -29.20 10.79 -19.11
N VAL A 560 -29.54 10.99 -17.82
CA VAL A 560 -30.43 12.05 -17.35
C VAL A 560 -29.73 13.38 -17.18
N CYS A 561 -28.54 13.39 -16.57
CA CYS A 561 -27.80 14.62 -16.28
C CYS A 561 -26.58 14.83 -17.18
N HIS A 562 -26.27 13.87 -18.07
CA HIS A 562 -25.12 13.92 -18.99
C HIS A 562 -23.81 14.29 -18.32
N GLY A 563 -23.57 13.76 -17.11
CA GLY A 563 -22.36 14.04 -16.31
C GLY A 563 -22.46 15.26 -15.38
N ALA A 564 -23.48 16.11 -15.50
CA ALA A 564 -23.61 17.36 -14.76
C ALA A 564 -23.86 17.18 -13.24
N ARG A 565 -24.21 15.97 -12.77
CA ARG A 565 -24.45 15.61 -11.35
C ARG A 565 -25.67 16.23 -10.68
N TYR A 566 -26.26 17.28 -11.24
CA TYR A 566 -27.38 18.06 -10.69
C TYR A 566 -28.66 17.89 -11.48
N ASN A 567 -29.78 18.22 -10.86
CA ASN A 567 -31.05 18.37 -11.55
C ASN A 567 -31.15 19.72 -12.31
N ARG A 568 -32.07 19.79 -13.25
CA ARG A 568 -32.24 20.94 -14.14
C ARG A 568 -32.47 22.25 -13.38
N GLU A 569 -33.31 22.24 -12.33
CA GLU A 569 -33.64 23.42 -11.57
C GLU A 569 -32.45 24.05 -10.83
N THR A 570 -31.52 23.20 -10.33
CA THR A 570 -30.28 23.67 -9.71
C THR A 570 -29.32 24.28 -10.74
N LEU A 571 -29.31 23.77 -11.97
CA LEU A 571 -28.45 24.25 -13.05
C LEU A 571 -28.99 25.58 -13.66
N GLU A 572 -30.23 25.99 -13.39
CA GLU A 572 -30.75 27.31 -13.81
C GLU A 572 -30.06 28.44 -13.05
N VAL A 573 -29.59 28.19 -11.80
CA VAL A 573 -28.89 29.21 -11.02
C VAL A 573 -27.47 29.40 -11.52
N LYS A 574 -27.11 30.61 -11.89
CA LYS A 574 -25.82 30.98 -12.44
C LYS A 574 -25.10 32.02 -11.59
N TYR A 575 -23.77 31.88 -11.49
CA TYR A 575 -22.88 32.90 -10.95
C TYR A 575 -21.92 33.35 -12.04
N LYS A 576 -21.87 34.65 -12.35
CA LYS A 576 -21.12 35.20 -13.50
C LYS A 576 -21.36 34.42 -14.81
N GLY A 577 -22.62 34.03 -15.05
CA GLY A 577 -23.00 33.30 -16.27
C GLY A 577 -22.73 31.80 -16.28
N LYS A 578 -22.08 31.25 -15.28
CA LYS A 578 -21.74 29.83 -15.18
C LYS A 578 -22.59 29.09 -14.15
N THR A 579 -23.06 27.90 -14.49
CA THR A 579 -23.71 26.95 -13.58
C THR A 579 -22.69 26.31 -12.62
N ILE A 580 -23.15 25.70 -11.53
CA ILE A 580 -22.27 25.02 -10.61
C ILE A 580 -21.59 23.78 -11.24
N ALA A 581 -22.23 23.14 -12.21
CA ALA A 581 -21.65 22.02 -12.96
C ALA A 581 -20.51 22.50 -13.87
N GLU A 582 -20.71 23.63 -14.60
CA GLU A 582 -19.65 24.22 -15.42
C GLU A 582 -18.47 24.69 -14.58
N VAL A 583 -18.68 25.12 -13.35
CA VAL A 583 -17.58 25.46 -12.41
C VAL A 583 -16.81 24.21 -11.98
N LEU A 584 -17.48 23.08 -11.74
CA LEU A 584 -16.79 21.83 -11.44
C LEU A 584 -15.99 21.30 -12.63
N ASP A 585 -16.39 21.64 -13.85
CA ASP A 585 -15.70 21.26 -15.08
C ASP A 585 -14.51 22.18 -15.42
N MET A 586 -14.39 23.33 -14.79
CA MET A 586 -13.24 24.22 -14.93
C MET A 586 -11.94 23.56 -14.44
N THR A 587 -10.85 23.85 -15.11
CA THR A 587 -9.51 23.61 -14.59
C THR A 587 -9.23 24.48 -13.36
N VAL A 588 -8.22 24.14 -12.58
CA VAL A 588 -7.80 24.98 -11.43
C VAL A 588 -7.32 26.34 -11.92
N ASP A 589 -6.63 26.43 -13.07
CA ASP A 589 -6.16 27.69 -13.65
C ASP A 589 -7.33 28.57 -14.05
N GLU A 590 -8.32 28.07 -14.80
CA GLU A 590 -9.55 28.79 -15.13
C GLU A 590 -10.33 29.20 -13.86
N GLY A 591 -10.38 28.32 -12.85
CA GLY A 591 -10.98 28.62 -11.57
C GLY A 591 -10.29 29.77 -10.84
N CYS A 592 -8.97 29.89 -10.89
CA CYS A 592 -8.21 31.02 -10.33
C CYS A 592 -8.60 32.34 -11.00
N GLU A 593 -8.73 32.35 -12.32
CA GLU A 593 -9.15 33.54 -13.06
C GLU A 593 -10.62 33.91 -12.76
N PHE A 594 -11.52 32.92 -12.82
CA PHE A 594 -12.94 33.11 -12.60
C PHE A 594 -13.29 33.66 -11.19
N PHE A 595 -12.61 33.12 -10.17
CA PHE A 595 -12.78 33.49 -8.76
C PHE A 595 -11.78 34.53 -8.26
N GLY A 596 -11.08 35.25 -9.13
CA GLY A 596 -10.04 36.22 -8.78
C GLY A 596 -10.45 37.24 -7.72
N ASN A 597 -11.75 37.63 -7.69
CA ASN A 597 -12.33 38.57 -6.72
C ASN A 597 -12.93 37.89 -5.48
N VAL A 598 -12.71 36.57 -5.28
CA VAL A 598 -13.24 35.81 -4.13
C VAL A 598 -12.07 35.22 -3.33
N PRO A 599 -11.47 35.98 -2.38
CA PRO A 599 -10.20 35.65 -1.74
C PRO A 599 -10.17 34.23 -1.10
N ARG A 600 -11.28 33.83 -0.46
CA ARG A 600 -11.39 32.52 0.21
C ARG A 600 -11.33 31.34 -0.76
N VAL A 601 -11.92 31.49 -1.95
CA VAL A 601 -11.88 30.47 -3.02
C VAL A 601 -10.50 30.51 -3.69
N LEU A 602 -10.04 31.72 -4.08
CA LEU A 602 -8.78 31.94 -4.76
C LEU A 602 -7.58 31.37 -3.98
N HIS A 603 -7.53 31.58 -2.67
CA HIS A 603 -6.44 31.09 -1.83
C HIS A 603 -6.29 29.56 -1.91
N LYS A 604 -7.40 28.81 -1.86
CA LYS A 604 -7.39 27.35 -1.97
C LYS A 604 -7.04 26.85 -3.38
N LEU A 605 -7.54 27.55 -4.42
CA LEU A 605 -7.20 27.21 -5.81
C LEU A 605 -5.74 27.50 -6.10
N LYS A 606 -5.20 28.58 -5.55
CA LYS A 606 -3.80 28.96 -5.71
C LYS A 606 -2.85 27.90 -5.10
N SER A 607 -3.22 27.33 -3.95
CA SER A 607 -2.46 26.21 -3.35
C SER A 607 -2.40 24.99 -4.27
N LEU A 608 -3.47 24.69 -5.03
CA LEU A 608 -3.45 23.63 -6.04
C LEU A 608 -2.57 24.00 -7.25
N GLN A 609 -2.61 25.26 -7.68
CA GLN A 609 -1.76 25.76 -8.77
C GLN A 609 -0.26 25.71 -8.40
N ASP A 610 0.08 26.12 -7.17
CA ASP A 610 1.46 26.16 -6.65
C ASP A 610 2.13 24.76 -6.62
N VAL A 611 1.35 23.71 -6.38
CA VAL A 611 1.85 22.32 -6.47
C VAL A 611 1.85 21.75 -7.90
N GLY A 612 1.57 22.58 -8.92
CA GLY A 612 1.58 22.17 -10.33
C GLY A 612 0.34 21.45 -10.81
N LEU A 613 -0.80 21.61 -10.13
CA LEU A 613 -2.10 21.00 -10.50
C LEU A 613 -3.05 21.99 -11.21
N GLY A 614 -2.53 23.00 -11.91
CA GLY A 614 -3.32 23.99 -12.61
C GLY A 614 -4.25 23.39 -13.68
N TYR A 615 -3.83 22.29 -14.29
CA TYR A 615 -4.51 21.62 -15.39
C TYR A 615 -5.65 20.68 -14.99
N ILE A 616 -5.71 20.20 -13.73
CA ILE A 616 -6.78 19.28 -13.31
C ILE A 616 -8.12 20.02 -13.18
N ARG A 617 -9.22 19.31 -13.43
CA ARG A 617 -10.55 19.88 -13.26
C ARG A 617 -11.00 19.81 -11.81
N LEU A 618 -11.69 20.84 -11.33
CA LEU A 618 -12.17 20.94 -9.94
C LEU A 618 -13.05 19.76 -9.52
N GLY A 619 -13.93 19.31 -10.42
CA GLY A 619 -14.84 18.17 -10.22
C GLY A 619 -14.31 16.84 -10.73
N GLN A 620 -13.05 16.72 -11.10
CA GLN A 620 -12.45 15.47 -11.59
C GLN A 620 -12.58 14.36 -10.54
N PRO A 621 -13.16 13.20 -10.87
CA PRO A 621 -13.31 12.10 -9.91
C PRO A 621 -11.95 11.67 -9.32
N ALA A 622 -11.90 11.43 -8.03
CA ALA A 622 -10.68 10.97 -7.34
C ALA A 622 -10.10 9.68 -7.93
N THR A 623 -10.96 8.83 -8.47
CA THR A 623 -10.60 7.55 -9.10
C THR A 623 -9.88 7.70 -10.44
N THR A 624 -9.90 8.89 -11.05
CA THR A 624 -9.21 9.20 -12.30
C THR A 624 -7.89 9.96 -12.10
N LEU A 625 -7.57 10.32 -10.87
CA LEU A 625 -6.31 10.95 -10.52
C LEU A 625 -5.20 9.90 -10.40
N SER A 626 -4.02 10.22 -10.92
CA SER A 626 -2.82 9.44 -10.64
C SER A 626 -2.44 9.52 -9.15
N GLY A 627 -1.63 8.56 -8.67
CA GLY A 627 -1.14 8.59 -7.28
C GLY A 627 -0.41 9.88 -6.93
N GLY A 628 0.43 10.38 -7.83
CA GLY A 628 1.14 11.65 -7.66
C GLY A 628 0.22 12.87 -7.66
N GLU A 629 -0.84 12.90 -8.47
CA GLU A 629 -1.86 13.96 -8.44
C GLU A 629 -2.63 13.96 -7.13
N ALA A 630 -3.07 12.78 -6.66
CA ALA A 630 -3.76 12.63 -5.38
C ALA A 630 -2.89 13.12 -4.22
N GLN A 631 -1.60 12.78 -4.22
CA GLN A 631 -0.63 13.21 -3.22
C GLN A 631 -0.46 14.74 -3.23
N ARG A 632 -0.37 15.36 -4.41
CA ARG A 632 -0.27 16.83 -4.53
C ARG A 632 -1.55 17.54 -4.10
N VAL A 633 -2.75 16.97 -4.34
CA VAL A 633 -4.00 17.52 -3.80
C VAL A 633 -4.00 17.49 -2.27
N LYS A 634 -3.50 16.42 -1.64
CA LYS A 634 -3.31 16.35 -0.19
C LYS A 634 -2.37 17.46 0.31
N LEU A 635 -1.22 17.60 -0.34
CA LEU A 635 -0.23 18.64 -0.02
C LEU A 635 -0.84 20.04 -0.15
N ALA A 636 -1.51 20.36 -1.26
CA ALA A 636 -2.19 21.63 -1.48
C ALA A 636 -3.23 21.95 -0.40
N THR A 637 -3.94 20.93 0.08
CA THR A 637 -4.93 21.08 1.14
C THR A 637 -4.28 21.52 2.44
N GLU A 638 -3.15 20.95 2.80
CA GLU A 638 -2.42 21.34 4.01
C GLU A 638 -1.75 22.70 3.88
N LEU A 639 -1.20 23.04 2.71
CA LEU A 639 -0.65 24.36 2.41
C LEU A 639 -1.68 25.48 2.54
N SER A 640 -2.96 25.18 2.24
CA SER A 640 -4.05 26.13 2.38
C SER A 640 -4.43 26.46 3.83
N LYS A 641 -3.85 25.73 4.80
CA LYS A 641 -4.04 25.94 6.25
C LYS A 641 -2.90 26.79 6.81
N ARG A 642 -3.14 27.44 7.93
CA ARG A 642 -2.09 28.20 8.62
C ARG A 642 -1.08 27.23 9.25
N SER A 643 0.19 27.38 8.93
CA SER A 643 1.26 26.64 9.58
C SER A 643 1.47 27.14 11.02
N THR A 644 1.84 26.20 11.92
CA THR A 644 2.26 26.52 13.29
C THR A 644 3.78 26.68 13.40
N GLY A 645 4.54 26.28 12.37
CA GLY A 645 6.00 26.22 12.38
C GLY A 645 6.57 25.06 13.20
N ARG A 646 5.69 24.12 13.62
CA ARG A 646 6.05 22.93 14.40
C ARG A 646 5.40 21.67 13.83
N THR A 647 5.08 21.68 12.54
CA THR A 647 4.45 20.54 11.85
C THR A 647 5.53 19.63 11.28
N LEU A 648 5.34 18.32 11.45
CA LEU A 648 6.13 17.28 10.76
C LEU A 648 5.37 16.81 9.53
N TYR A 649 5.88 17.13 8.36
CA TYR A 649 5.39 16.59 7.08
C TYR A 649 6.20 15.35 6.70
N ILE A 650 5.51 14.28 6.36
CA ILE A 650 6.09 13.04 5.87
C ILE A 650 5.55 12.79 4.46
N LEU A 651 6.44 12.67 3.47
CA LEU A 651 6.08 12.43 2.08
C LEU A 651 6.79 11.16 1.58
N ASP A 652 6.03 10.30 0.90
CA ASP A 652 6.56 9.06 0.33
C ASP A 652 6.60 9.17 -1.20
N GLU A 653 7.81 9.23 -1.77
CA GLU A 653 8.12 9.35 -3.19
C GLU A 653 7.26 10.42 -3.93
N PRO A 654 7.27 11.68 -3.49
CA PRO A 654 6.38 12.71 -4.03
C PRO A 654 6.70 13.14 -5.47
N THR A 655 7.81 12.70 -6.05
CA THR A 655 8.19 13.01 -7.44
C THR A 655 7.73 11.97 -8.45
N THR A 656 7.04 10.92 -8.01
CA THR A 656 6.50 9.87 -8.89
C THR A 656 5.60 10.46 -9.98
N GLY A 657 5.89 10.12 -11.25
CA GLY A 657 5.15 10.61 -12.41
C GLY A 657 5.29 12.10 -12.71
N LEU A 658 6.34 12.75 -12.22
CA LEU A 658 6.54 14.18 -12.41
C LEU A 658 7.65 14.49 -13.42
N HIS A 659 7.35 15.38 -14.35
CA HIS A 659 8.35 16.01 -15.16
C HIS A 659 9.26 16.93 -14.32
N SER A 660 10.55 17.10 -14.68
CA SER A 660 11.53 17.92 -13.95
C SER A 660 11.06 19.35 -13.64
N ALA A 661 10.19 19.94 -14.49
CA ALA A 661 9.61 21.26 -14.25
C ALA A 661 8.62 21.26 -13.06
N ASP A 662 7.85 20.19 -12.90
CA ASP A 662 6.89 20.06 -11.80
C ASP A 662 7.61 19.66 -10.51
N ILE A 663 8.68 18.85 -10.60
CA ILE A 663 9.59 18.62 -9.46
C ILE A 663 10.16 19.96 -8.96
N HIS A 664 10.54 20.85 -9.87
CA HIS A 664 11.05 22.18 -9.49
C HIS A 664 10.01 23.00 -8.71
N LYS A 665 8.74 23.01 -9.15
CA LYS A 665 7.63 23.65 -8.42
C LYS A 665 7.42 23.01 -7.04
N LEU A 666 7.38 21.69 -6.99
CA LEU A 666 7.23 20.93 -5.74
C LEU A 666 8.36 21.28 -4.75
N MET A 667 9.61 21.33 -5.23
CA MET A 667 10.75 21.69 -4.37
C MET A 667 10.63 23.11 -3.80
N ASN A 668 10.15 24.06 -4.57
CA ASN A 668 9.91 25.42 -4.06
C ASN A 668 8.86 25.41 -2.91
N VAL A 669 7.82 24.61 -3.06
CA VAL A 669 6.78 24.44 -2.02
C VAL A 669 7.36 23.80 -0.75
N LEU A 670 8.14 22.72 -0.88
CA LEU A 670 8.76 22.06 0.27
C LEU A 670 9.75 22.98 0.98
N GLN A 671 10.53 23.77 0.22
CA GLN A 671 11.42 24.77 0.79
C GLN A 671 10.68 25.87 1.56
N MET A 672 9.52 26.33 1.05
CA MET A 672 8.68 27.32 1.76
C MET A 672 8.14 26.78 3.09
N LEU A 673 7.77 25.49 3.16
CA LEU A 673 7.34 24.87 4.43
C LEU A 673 8.47 24.89 5.47
N VAL A 674 9.67 24.50 5.05
CA VAL A 674 10.84 24.50 5.94
C VAL A 674 11.25 25.91 6.35
N ASP A 675 11.19 26.89 5.45
CA ASP A 675 11.42 28.31 5.75
C ASP A 675 10.39 28.87 6.76
N GLY A 676 9.18 28.28 6.78
CA GLY A 676 8.14 28.57 7.77
C GLY A 676 8.39 27.93 9.15
N GLY A 677 9.46 27.16 9.32
CA GLY A 677 9.83 26.48 10.57
C GLY A 677 9.38 25.04 10.67
N ASP A 678 8.62 24.53 9.70
CA ASP A 678 8.13 23.15 9.69
C ASP A 678 9.27 22.17 9.38
N THR A 679 9.10 20.91 9.79
CA THR A 679 10.04 19.80 9.50
C THR A 679 9.47 18.96 8.37
N VAL A 680 10.28 18.72 7.34
CA VAL A 680 9.85 17.92 6.19
C VAL A 680 10.76 16.70 6.05
N VAL A 681 10.15 15.50 6.10
CA VAL A 681 10.83 14.22 5.87
C VAL A 681 10.28 13.61 4.58
N VAL A 682 11.18 13.32 3.65
CA VAL A 682 10.81 12.78 2.34
C VAL A 682 11.53 11.46 2.08
N ILE A 683 10.83 10.42 1.70
CA ILE A 683 11.43 9.22 1.11
C ILE A 683 11.62 9.50 -0.37
N GLU A 684 12.85 9.46 -0.88
CA GLU A 684 13.10 9.79 -2.28
C GLU A 684 14.33 9.09 -2.88
N HIS A 685 14.22 8.88 -4.20
CA HIS A 685 15.29 8.34 -5.05
C HIS A 685 15.76 9.36 -6.10
N ASN A 686 14.92 10.36 -6.41
CA ASN A 686 15.22 11.39 -7.39
C ASN A 686 16.39 12.27 -6.91
N LEU A 687 17.49 12.24 -7.66
CA LEU A 687 18.71 12.94 -7.28
C LEU A 687 18.55 14.48 -7.29
N ASP A 688 17.59 15.01 -8.02
CA ASP A 688 17.27 16.44 -8.00
C ASP A 688 16.67 16.88 -6.67
N VAL A 689 15.86 16.02 -6.04
CA VAL A 689 15.37 16.22 -4.67
C VAL A 689 16.49 16.00 -3.65
N VAL A 690 17.18 14.87 -3.77
CA VAL A 690 18.28 14.51 -2.85
C VAL A 690 19.36 15.59 -2.77
N LYS A 691 19.74 16.20 -3.91
CA LYS A 691 20.75 17.28 -3.92
C LYS A 691 20.30 18.56 -3.22
N THR A 692 18.97 18.78 -3.08
CA THR A 692 18.43 20.00 -2.45
C THR A 692 18.18 19.87 -0.96
N ALA A 693 18.25 18.65 -0.41
CA ALA A 693 18.03 18.37 1.01
C ALA A 693 19.02 19.09 1.92
N ASP A 694 18.58 19.46 3.12
CA ASP A 694 19.46 19.95 4.17
C ASP A 694 20.21 18.79 4.85
N TYR A 695 19.52 17.67 5.03
CA TYR A 695 20.05 16.49 5.70
C TYR A 695 19.60 15.20 4.98
N LEU A 696 20.49 14.23 4.90
CA LEU A 696 20.23 12.92 4.30
C LEU A 696 20.39 11.80 5.32
N ILE A 697 19.55 10.78 5.20
CA ILE A 697 19.67 9.51 5.91
C ILE A 697 19.71 8.43 4.83
N ASP A 698 20.87 7.84 4.61
CA ASP A 698 21.09 6.80 3.59
C ASP A 698 21.04 5.42 4.21
N LEU A 699 20.05 4.62 3.80
CA LEU A 699 19.81 3.24 4.28
C LEU A 699 20.34 2.20 3.28
N GLY A 700 20.90 1.13 3.80
CA GLY A 700 21.42 0.06 2.95
C GLY A 700 22.25 -0.94 3.74
N PRO A 701 23.38 -1.43 3.15
CA PRO A 701 23.87 -1.14 1.79
C PRO A 701 23.06 -1.82 0.68
N GLU A 702 22.37 -2.93 0.99
CA GLU A 702 21.57 -3.72 0.04
C GLU A 702 20.09 -3.70 0.41
N GLY A 703 19.25 -4.39 -0.39
CA GLY A 703 17.85 -4.64 -0.08
C GLY A 703 17.62 -5.86 0.81
N GLY A 704 16.43 -5.97 1.41
CA GLY A 704 16.01 -7.10 2.22
C GLY A 704 16.94 -7.36 3.41
N ASN A 705 17.33 -8.61 3.63
CA ASN A 705 18.21 -9.01 4.75
C ASN A 705 19.61 -8.41 4.69
N GLY A 706 20.08 -8.00 3.50
CA GLY A 706 21.35 -7.29 3.32
C GLY A 706 21.28 -5.80 3.67
N GLY A 707 20.08 -5.26 3.82
CA GLY A 707 19.81 -3.87 4.18
C GLY A 707 19.56 -3.65 5.67
N GLY A 708 18.77 -2.62 5.95
CA GLY A 708 18.29 -2.33 7.30
C GLY A 708 19.31 -1.66 8.22
N THR A 709 20.40 -1.13 7.69
CA THR A 709 21.40 -0.35 8.46
C THR A 709 21.51 1.05 7.92
N VAL A 710 21.94 1.99 8.76
CA VAL A 710 22.30 3.34 8.35
C VAL A 710 23.70 3.29 7.73
N VAL A 711 23.79 3.59 6.45
CA VAL A 711 25.07 3.64 5.71
C VAL A 711 25.80 4.93 6.01
N ALA A 712 25.07 6.03 5.96
CA ALA A 712 25.60 7.37 6.25
C ALA A 712 24.46 8.34 6.60
N THR A 713 24.79 9.38 7.36
CA THR A 713 23.92 10.54 7.64
C THR A 713 24.73 11.82 7.51
N GLY A 714 24.09 12.91 7.16
CA GLY A 714 24.73 14.23 7.02
C GLY A 714 24.20 15.01 5.83
N THR A 715 24.90 16.05 5.45
CA THR A 715 24.60 16.84 4.25
C THR A 715 24.85 16.04 2.97
N PRO A 716 24.22 16.38 1.84
CA PRO A 716 24.50 15.76 0.55
C PRO A 716 25.99 15.72 0.18
N GLU A 717 26.73 16.76 0.52
CA GLU A 717 28.16 16.84 0.29
C GLU A 717 28.98 15.86 1.15
N GLU A 718 28.54 15.59 2.37
CA GLU A 718 29.17 14.62 3.27
C GLU A 718 28.89 13.19 2.80
N ILE A 719 27.66 12.90 2.40
CA ILE A 719 27.28 11.57 1.87
C ILE A 719 28.10 11.22 0.63
N CYS A 720 28.38 12.19 -0.27
CA CYS A 720 29.22 11.98 -1.45
C CYS A 720 30.67 11.54 -1.13
N ARG A 721 31.13 11.72 0.11
CA ARG A 721 32.48 11.28 0.55
C ARG A 721 32.49 9.86 1.06
N VAL A 722 31.34 9.28 1.35
CA VAL A 722 31.21 7.93 1.91
C VAL A 722 31.23 6.90 0.77
N LYS A 723 32.34 6.20 0.60
CA LYS A 723 32.54 5.25 -0.51
C LYS A 723 31.52 4.12 -0.58
N ARG A 724 30.97 3.66 0.55
CA ARG A 724 29.98 2.59 0.61
C ARG A 724 28.55 3.05 0.35
N SER A 725 28.29 4.36 0.24
CA SER A 725 27.00 4.91 -0.10
C SER A 725 26.80 4.90 -1.62
N TYR A 726 25.89 4.08 -2.12
CA TYR A 726 25.50 4.13 -3.52
C TYR A 726 24.88 5.47 -3.88
N THR A 727 23.98 5.98 -3.03
CA THR A 727 23.40 7.32 -3.21
C THR A 727 24.49 8.38 -3.37
N GLY A 728 25.51 8.36 -2.51
CA GLY A 728 26.63 9.30 -2.59
C GLY A 728 27.43 9.21 -3.89
N GLN A 729 27.63 8.00 -4.42
CA GLN A 729 28.33 7.77 -5.68
C GLN A 729 27.57 8.41 -6.86
N PHE A 730 26.26 8.18 -6.97
CA PHE A 730 25.43 8.74 -8.05
C PHE A 730 25.14 10.24 -7.87
N LEU A 731 25.02 10.70 -6.62
CA LEU A 731 24.77 12.11 -6.30
C LEU A 731 25.93 13.03 -6.65
N LYS A 732 27.16 12.56 -6.48
CA LYS A 732 28.38 13.37 -6.68
C LYS A 732 28.45 14.03 -8.06
N PRO A 733 28.32 13.32 -9.20
CA PRO A 733 28.35 13.94 -10.52
C PRO A 733 27.20 14.94 -10.73
N VAL A 734 26.01 14.68 -10.18
CA VAL A 734 24.85 15.58 -10.28
C VAL A 734 25.11 16.89 -9.53
N LEU A 735 25.64 16.83 -8.32
CA LEU A 735 26.05 18.02 -7.55
C LEU A 735 27.11 18.81 -8.27
N GLU A 736 28.14 18.17 -8.81
CA GLU A 736 29.22 18.84 -9.54
C GLU A 736 28.71 19.50 -10.82
N ARG A 737 27.85 18.82 -11.58
CA ARG A 737 27.18 19.35 -12.78
C ARG A 737 26.38 20.60 -12.43
N THR A 738 25.54 20.53 -11.41
CA THR A 738 24.68 21.65 -10.98
C THR A 738 25.51 22.83 -10.50
N LYS A 739 26.56 22.62 -9.69
CA LYS A 739 27.46 23.68 -9.21
C LYS A 739 28.19 24.37 -10.38
N ARG A 740 28.59 23.64 -11.43
CA ARG A 740 29.17 24.23 -12.66
C ARG A 740 28.16 25.11 -13.40
N LEU A 741 26.90 24.64 -13.53
CA LEU A 741 25.82 25.40 -14.19
C LEU A 741 25.52 26.70 -13.43
N MET A 742 25.47 26.64 -12.10
CA MET A 742 25.27 27.83 -11.24
C MET A 742 26.38 28.85 -11.42
N LYS A 743 27.64 28.41 -11.51
CA LYS A 743 28.80 29.31 -11.75
C LYS A 743 28.81 29.97 -13.12
N LYS A 744 28.25 29.30 -14.17
CA LYS A 744 28.15 29.89 -15.52
C LYS A 744 27.05 30.94 -15.66
N LYS A 745 26.08 30.98 -14.75
CA LYS A 745 24.97 31.95 -14.75
C LYS A 745 25.25 33.19 -13.88
N ARG A 746 26.25 33.10 -12.98
CA ARG A 746 26.82 34.26 -12.28
C ARG A 746 27.89 34.92 -13.14
#